data_b59cf0b5d6e9693baa7b7ce4ed395a56
#
_entry.id   b59cf0b5d6e9693baa7b7ce4ed395a56
#
_cell.length_a   1.000
_cell.length_b   1.000
_cell.length_c   1.000
_cell.angle_alpha   90.00
_cell.angle_beta   90.00
_cell.angle_gamma   90.00
#
_symmetry.space_group_name_H-M   'P 1'
#
loop_
_entity.id
_entity.type
_entity.pdbx_description
1 polymer ?
#
loop_
_entity_poly.entity_id
_entity_poly.type
_entity_poly.pdbx_seq_one_letter_code
_entity_poly.pdbx_strand_id
1 'polypeptide(L)'
;MDFVLQPYTRYFYQIIVESDAGEVAKSDIHFFETAKLNDPWQAKWIGVAHDDTHPEFKKSFAAKREARSARLYICGLGLFEAYINGHKAGTDLLAPFINDYEEYFQYCTYDVTQLLQSENEISVLLGDGWYRGHFGLGSPTHYERPLALIAELRIEYADGSIESVVTDESWHYRRSFTTLSDIYNGETQDHSKPLDEWKRAVSIDAPGKLCQRYSPPLHYMETLPVEKVIHTPAGETVLDFGQNFAGHMVCTQTIPKGVTMTWEFGEILQKGNFYHDNYRTAESKFTYMSDGVQREIRPRFTFFGFRYVKVSGLDRVDASCFEGRAIYSEMDQTGFIHTGSGKINQLFSNSLWGLKSNFLDMPTDCPQRDERLGWTGDTQVFCTTASFHMDTRAFYQKFLRDLRSDQKRHNGGVAVYLPNTTGLTAGMWSDVATFLPKMLYDYYGSKDLLVQHYPLMKDWVDYIHRCDCTRGQKNLYDFGFQFGDWLALDGSTDQSIFGRTDNGYVCSNYFYASTKYVADAAKVLGLAEAEEYETRAEAIRNAILEEYFTPTGRLAIDTQTGYLVALKFGVYKEKQRIIDGLQNRFKKDLNRLKGGFVGATMMNCVLAENGMVDKAYDFLFFEGFPGWLYAINLGATTIWERWNSVLPDGSISGTGMNSLNHYSYGSVVEFLYRYAAGIIPVKPGFRKVKIAPNPEIRLGCLECSYDSVFGKYVSNWCIKEDGKLTFHIEVPFDCEAEVCLPEQESKLLCAGSYDFEIETYKDFRTLYSASTPYERLFSDNRAAEVLKKYVPEVWYGTDKNDMEAMCQCLNDSKLRALLFHTPTENYDKAIAEISTIKGI
;
A
#
# COMPACT_ATOMS: atom_id res chain seq x y z
N MET A 1 -17.73 18.94 -21.61
CA MET A 1 -17.26 19.66 -22.81
C MET A 1 -17.56 18.81 -24.02
N ASP A 2 -18.41 19.25 -24.93
CA ASP A 2 -18.86 18.48 -26.09
C ASP A 2 -17.99 18.76 -27.34
N PHE A 3 -16.66 18.64 -27.20
CA PHE A 3 -15.78 18.75 -28.36
C PHE A 3 -14.88 17.53 -28.50
N VAL A 4 -14.60 17.13 -29.73
CA VAL A 4 -13.75 15.99 -30.05
C VAL A 4 -12.29 16.41 -29.96
N LEU A 5 -11.55 15.77 -29.07
CA LEU A 5 -10.11 15.99 -28.94
C LEU A 5 -9.39 15.59 -30.23
N GLN A 6 -8.47 16.44 -30.69
CA GLN A 6 -7.60 16.16 -31.82
C GLN A 6 -6.25 15.63 -31.35
N PRO A 7 -5.59 14.73 -32.08
CA PRO A 7 -4.23 14.28 -31.76
C PRO A 7 -3.23 15.45 -31.72
N TYR A 8 -2.19 15.30 -30.90
CA TYR A 8 -1.04 16.23 -30.83
C TYR A 8 -1.41 17.69 -30.60
N THR A 9 -2.51 17.94 -29.86
CA THR A 9 -3.08 19.27 -29.72
C THR A 9 -2.99 19.75 -28.28
N ARG A 10 -2.48 20.97 -28.08
CA ARG A 10 -2.46 21.61 -26.77
C ARG A 10 -3.74 22.43 -26.60
N TYR A 11 -4.50 22.13 -25.55
CA TYR A 11 -5.72 22.80 -25.15
C TYR A 11 -5.46 23.66 -23.93
N PHE A 12 -5.90 24.92 -23.98
CA PHE A 12 -5.79 25.82 -22.85
C PHE A 12 -7.15 25.99 -22.19
N TYR A 13 -7.17 26.07 -20.86
CA TYR A 13 -8.40 26.29 -20.10
C TYR A 13 -8.16 27.25 -18.96
N GLN A 14 -9.22 27.93 -18.54
CA GLN A 14 -9.29 28.79 -17.37
C GLN A 14 -10.59 28.52 -16.64
N ILE A 15 -10.54 28.41 -15.32
CA ILE A 15 -11.71 28.22 -14.45
C ILE A 15 -12.13 29.61 -13.98
N ILE A 16 -13.40 29.96 -14.20
CA ILE A 16 -14.01 31.19 -13.70
C ILE A 16 -15.13 30.78 -12.77
N VAL A 17 -15.09 31.28 -11.53
CA VAL A 17 -16.11 31.04 -10.51
C VAL A 17 -16.73 32.35 -10.13
N GLU A 18 -18.06 32.41 -10.08
CA GLU A 18 -18.84 33.57 -9.65
C GLU A 18 -19.67 33.17 -8.43
N SER A 19 -19.58 33.95 -7.35
CA SER A 19 -20.38 33.76 -6.13
C SER A 19 -21.79 34.34 -6.27
N ASP A 20 -22.70 33.89 -5.40
CA ASP A 20 -24.06 34.46 -5.30
C ASP A 20 -24.07 35.95 -4.97
N ALA A 21 -22.98 36.47 -4.41
CA ALA A 21 -22.76 37.88 -4.15
C ALA A 21 -22.22 38.66 -5.38
N GLY A 22 -21.98 38.00 -6.52
CA GLY A 22 -21.43 38.57 -7.73
C GLY A 22 -19.90 38.77 -7.71
N GLU A 23 -19.19 38.16 -6.75
CA GLU A 23 -17.75 38.17 -6.75
C GLU A 23 -17.22 37.16 -7.77
N VAL A 24 -16.21 37.55 -8.56
CA VAL A 24 -15.63 36.71 -9.60
C VAL A 24 -14.17 36.41 -9.29
N ALA A 25 -13.85 35.12 -9.23
CA ALA A 25 -12.47 34.61 -9.14
C ALA A 25 -12.10 33.87 -10.43
N LYS A 26 -10.86 34.03 -10.87
CA LYS A 26 -10.33 33.34 -12.07
C LYS A 26 -9.05 32.62 -11.71
N SER A 27 -8.90 31.38 -12.19
CA SER A 27 -7.63 30.67 -12.13
C SER A 27 -6.62 31.28 -13.12
N ASP A 28 -5.36 30.91 -12.99
CA ASP A 28 -4.40 31.05 -14.08
C ASP A 28 -4.86 30.23 -15.29
N ILE A 29 -4.28 30.51 -16.44
CA ILE A 29 -4.50 29.73 -17.66
C ILE A 29 -3.63 28.49 -17.57
N HIS A 30 -4.26 27.31 -17.57
CA HIS A 30 -3.61 26.01 -17.59
C HIS A 30 -3.76 25.37 -18.98
N PHE A 31 -3.01 24.30 -19.22
CA PHE A 31 -3.15 23.53 -20.47
C PHE A 31 -3.03 22.04 -20.20
N PHE A 32 -3.55 21.26 -21.12
CA PHE A 32 -3.22 19.86 -21.33
C PHE A 32 -2.92 19.63 -22.81
N GLU A 33 -2.22 18.53 -23.08
CA GLU A 33 -1.83 18.17 -24.44
C GLU A 33 -2.27 16.74 -24.72
N THR A 34 -2.88 16.49 -25.86
CA THR A 34 -3.24 15.15 -26.32
C THR A 34 -2.02 14.49 -26.99
N ALA A 35 -1.87 13.19 -26.71
CA ALA A 35 -0.89 12.35 -27.41
C ALA A 35 -1.44 11.90 -28.79
N LYS A 36 -1.06 10.72 -29.22
CA LYS A 36 -1.46 10.16 -30.53
C LYS A 36 -2.96 9.91 -30.66
N LEU A 37 -3.68 9.69 -29.55
CA LEU A 37 -5.06 9.21 -29.56
C LEU A 37 -5.20 7.98 -30.49
N ASN A 38 -5.98 8.09 -31.55
CA ASN A 38 -6.21 7.01 -32.54
C ASN A 38 -5.32 7.16 -33.81
N ASP A 39 -4.38 8.10 -33.81
CA ASP A 39 -3.47 8.25 -34.96
C ASP A 39 -2.55 7.03 -35.07
N PRO A 40 -2.45 6.40 -36.26
CA PRO A 40 -1.69 5.17 -36.41
C PRO A 40 -0.19 5.41 -36.23
N TRP A 41 0.51 4.40 -35.75
CA TRP A 41 1.96 4.42 -35.67
C TRP A 41 2.57 4.29 -37.07
N GLN A 42 3.52 5.17 -37.40
CA GLN A 42 4.36 5.06 -38.59
C GLN A 42 5.61 4.20 -38.30
N ALA A 43 6.03 4.15 -37.05
CA ALA A 43 7.13 3.34 -36.55
C ALA A 43 6.82 1.86 -36.62
N LYS A 44 7.87 1.06 -36.75
CA LYS A 44 7.85 -0.40 -36.59
C LYS A 44 8.51 -0.79 -35.28
N TRP A 45 8.08 -1.92 -34.73
CA TRP A 45 8.86 -2.55 -33.67
C TRP A 45 10.19 -3.05 -34.22
N ILE A 46 11.28 -2.69 -33.55
CA ILE A 46 12.63 -3.14 -33.87
C ILE A 46 13.20 -3.93 -32.69
N GLY A 47 13.98 -4.94 -33.02
CA GLY A 47 14.67 -5.82 -32.06
C GLY A 47 16.08 -6.15 -32.52
N VAL A 48 16.66 -7.14 -31.85
CA VAL A 48 18.00 -7.65 -32.13
C VAL A 48 17.94 -8.94 -32.96
N ALA A 49 18.93 -9.19 -33.76
CA ALA A 49 18.99 -10.40 -34.62
C ALA A 49 19.32 -11.68 -33.81
N HIS A 50 19.90 -11.55 -32.62
CA HIS A 50 20.25 -12.65 -31.72
C HIS A 50 19.92 -12.24 -30.27
N ASP A 51 19.33 -13.13 -29.50
CA ASP A 51 18.53 -12.88 -28.30
C ASP A 51 19.29 -12.96 -26.97
N ASP A 52 20.59 -12.77 -26.94
CA ASP A 52 21.41 -12.94 -25.74
C ASP A 52 21.94 -11.63 -25.12
N THR A 53 21.37 -10.47 -25.50
CA THR A 53 21.91 -9.17 -25.09
C THR A 53 20.84 -8.19 -24.58
N HIS A 54 21.21 -7.35 -23.60
CA HIS A 54 20.48 -6.13 -23.27
C HIS A 54 20.95 -5.03 -24.24
N PRO A 55 20.12 -4.66 -25.23
CA PRO A 55 20.58 -3.79 -26.32
C PRO A 55 20.59 -2.32 -25.96
N GLU A 56 21.52 -1.61 -26.56
CA GLU A 56 21.45 -0.17 -26.79
C GLU A 56 21.09 0.04 -28.25
N PHE A 57 19.96 0.72 -28.53
CA PHE A 57 19.55 1.16 -29.87
C PHE A 57 19.98 2.59 -30.12
N LYS A 58 20.24 2.94 -31.40
CA LYS A 58 20.72 4.26 -31.78
C LYS A 58 20.27 4.67 -33.17
N LYS A 59 19.97 5.96 -33.32
CA LYS A 59 19.70 6.63 -34.59
C LYS A 59 20.25 8.04 -34.58
N SER A 60 21.05 8.39 -35.59
CA SER A 60 21.45 9.79 -35.84
C SER A 60 20.50 10.42 -36.88
N PHE A 61 20.17 11.69 -36.67
CA PHE A 61 19.32 12.48 -37.58
C PHE A 61 19.66 13.97 -37.49
N ALA A 62 19.36 14.71 -38.53
CA ALA A 62 19.53 16.17 -38.55
C ALA A 62 18.16 16.85 -38.49
N ALA A 63 18.00 17.84 -37.60
CA ALA A 63 16.82 18.69 -37.58
C ALA A 63 16.97 19.79 -38.65
N LYS A 64 15.97 19.98 -39.53
CA LYS A 64 16.04 20.91 -40.64
C LYS A 64 16.15 22.37 -40.20
N ARG A 65 15.65 22.72 -39.01
CA ARG A 65 15.60 24.07 -38.42
C ARG A 65 15.37 23.95 -36.90
N GLU A 66 15.29 25.10 -36.26
CA GLU A 66 14.91 25.15 -34.83
C GLU A 66 13.47 24.65 -34.66
N ALA A 67 13.29 23.68 -33.73
CA ALA A 67 12.01 23.09 -33.45
C ALA A 67 11.15 24.02 -32.58
N ARG A 68 9.88 24.20 -32.97
CA ARG A 68 8.87 24.83 -32.11
C ARG A 68 8.46 23.91 -30.97
N SER A 69 8.27 22.64 -31.29
CA SER A 69 8.00 21.57 -30.30
C SER A 69 8.48 20.23 -30.83
N ALA A 70 8.91 19.35 -29.89
CA ALA A 70 9.28 17.98 -30.21
C ALA A 70 8.76 17.03 -29.15
N ARG A 71 8.08 15.95 -29.56
CA ARG A 71 7.50 14.94 -28.69
C ARG A 71 7.99 13.57 -29.09
N LEU A 72 8.58 12.86 -28.12
CA LEU A 72 8.98 11.46 -28.27
C LEU A 72 7.89 10.57 -27.71
N TYR A 73 7.26 9.75 -28.57
CA TYR A 73 6.33 8.68 -28.22
C TYR A 73 7.12 7.37 -28.26
N ILE A 74 7.18 6.63 -27.14
CA ILE A 74 8.10 5.49 -27.02
C ILE A 74 7.54 4.40 -26.13
N CYS A 75 7.77 3.14 -26.52
CA CYS A 75 7.47 1.96 -25.71
C CYS A 75 8.56 0.89 -25.90
N GLY A 76 8.94 0.23 -24.82
CA GLY A 76 9.80 -0.95 -24.82
C GLY A 76 9.01 -2.24 -24.55
N LEU A 77 9.35 -3.32 -25.21
CA LEU A 77 9.12 -4.66 -24.67
C LEU A 77 10.31 -4.99 -23.77
N GLY A 78 10.09 -4.88 -22.48
CA GLY A 78 11.09 -4.67 -21.45
C GLY A 78 11.10 -3.21 -20.98
N LEU A 79 11.90 -2.90 -19.97
CA LEU A 79 12.08 -1.53 -19.48
C LEU A 79 13.05 -0.76 -20.40
N PHE A 80 12.90 0.58 -20.45
CA PHE A 80 13.78 1.40 -21.27
C PHE A 80 14.23 2.69 -20.56
N GLU A 81 15.40 3.18 -20.97
CA GLU A 81 15.83 4.57 -20.77
C GLU A 81 16.21 5.17 -22.11
N ALA A 82 15.57 6.29 -22.49
CA ALA A 82 15.83 7.00 -23.74
C ALA A 82 16.65 8.26 -23.50
N TYR A 83 17.53 8.59 -24.46
CA TYR A 83 18.40 9.74 -24.41
C TYR A 83 18.40 10.47 -25.75
N ILE A 84 18.41 11.80 -25.69
CA ILE A 84 18.66 12.68 -26.87
C ILE A 84 19.97 13.43 -26.61
N ASN A 85 20.95 13.29 -27.51
CA ASN A 85 22.25 13.94 -27.37
C ASN A 85 22.94 13.69 -26.00
N GLY A 86 22.75 12.47 -25.42
CA GLY A 86 23.29 12.08 -24.14
C GLY A 86 22.49 12.55 -22.92
N HIS A 87 21.42 13.31 -23.10
CA HIS A 87 20.52 13.77 -22.04
C HIS A 87 19.28 12.87 -21.97
N LYS A 88 18.93 12.41 -20.77
CA LYS A 88 17.76 11.53 -20.57
C LYS A 88 16.47 12.22 -21.02
N ALA A 89 15.66 11.53 -21.80
CA ALA A 89 14.33 11.95 -22.19
C ALA A 89 13.33 11.62 -21.03
N GLY A 90 12.84 12.66 -20.38
CA GLY A 90 11.95 12.52 -19.23
C GLY A 90 12.65 12.12 -17.92
N THR A 91 11.87 12.05 -16.86
CA THR A 91 12.33 11.72 -15.50
C THR A 91 11.86 10.35 -15.01
N ASP A 92 10.98 9.69 -15.78
CA ASP A 92 10.41 8.39 -15.44
C ASP A 92 11.47 7.35 -15.18
N LEU A 93 11.21 6.50 -14.19
CA LEU A 93 11.98 5.30 -13.87
C LEU A 93 11.17 4.06 -14.23
N LEU A 94 11.84 2.96 -14.59
CA LEU A 94 11.21 1.68 -14.89
C LEU A 94 10.09 1.78 -15.97
N ALA A 95 10.22 2.72 -16.91
CA ALA A 95 9.27 2.85 -18.02
C ALA A 95 9.42 1.68 -19.02
N PRO A 96 8.35 1.18 -19.68
CA PRO A 96 6.99 1.71 -19.70
C PRO A 96 6.08 1.14 -18.60
N PHE A 97 6.60 0.79 -17.42
CA PHE A 97 5.87 0.27 -16.28
C PHE A 97 5.35 -1.17 -16.51
N ILE A 98 4.48 -1.66 -15.60
CA ILE A 98 3.84 -2.96 -15.74
C ILE A 98 2.69 -2.86 -16.74
N ASN A 99 2.60 -3.84 -17.64
CA ASN A 99 1.55 -3.95 -18.65
C ASN A 99 0.86 -5.32 -18.57
N ASP A 100 -0.33 -5.41 -19.11
CA ASP A 100 -0.91 -6.70 -19.47
C ASP A 100 -0.37 -7.12 -20.86
N TYR A 101 0.77 -7.81 -20.84
CA TYR A 101 1.55 -8.13 -22.06
C TYR A 101 0.82 -9.01 -23.07
N GLU A 102 -0.38 -9.51 -22.76
CA GLU A 102 -1.23 -10.24 -23.69
C GLU A 102 -2.25 -9.34 -24.39
N GLU A 103 -2.57 -8.17 -23.80
CA GLU A 103 -3.63 -7.30 -24.28
C GLU A 103 -3.12 -5.93 -24.75
N TYR A 104 -2.23 -5.29 -23.98
CA TYR A 104 -1.81 -3.92 -24.27
C TYR A 104 -0.42 -3.57 -23.72
N PHE A 105 0.18 -2.56 -24.38
CA PHE A 105 1.43 -1.91 -23.96
C PHE A 105 1.21 -0.41 -23.84
N GLN A 106 1.64 0.17 -22.74
CA GLN A 106 1.58 1.61 -22.53
C GLN A 106 2.78 2.29 -23.22
N TYR A 107 2.55 3.30 -24.03
CA TYR A 107 3.63 4.16 -24.51
C TYR A 107 3.75 5.42 -23.65
N CYS A 108 4.97 5.87 -23.42
CA CYS A 108 5.30 7.12 -22.75
C CYS A 108 5.43 8.24 -23.77
N THR A 109 5.21 9.48 -23.31
CA THR A 109 5.35 10.70 -24.12
C THR A 109 6.25 11.67 -23.39
N TYR A 110 7.31 12.12 -24.05
CA TYR A 110 8.28 13.05 -23.48
C TYR A 110 8.41 14.32 -24.32
N ASP A 111 8.42 15.48 -23.67
CA ASP A 111 8.83 16.73 -24.31
C ASP A 111 10.36 16.78 -24.39
N VAL A 112 10.88 16.69 -25.60
CA VAL A 112 12.31 16.70 -25.87
C VAL A 112 12.74 17.95 -26.68
N THR A 113 11.89 18.96 -26.73
CA THR A 113 12.13 20.16 -27.52
C THR A 113 13.48 20.83 -27.22
N GLN A 114 13.79 20.96 -25.94
CA GLN A 114 15.02 21.61 -25.45
C GLN A 114 16.27 20.76 -25.61
N LEU A 115 16.14 19.48 -25.93
CA LEU A 115 17.25 18.56 -26.11
C LEU A 115 17.76 18.50 -27.55
N LEU A 116 16.98 19.06 -28.52
CA LEU A 116 17.32 19.02 -29.93
C LEU A 116 18.38 20.07 -30.31
N GLN A 117 19.25 19.66 -31.21
CA GLN A 117 20.29 20.45 -31.86
C GLN A 117 20.14 20.36 -33.40
N SER A 118 21.07 20.90 -34.18
CA SER A 118 21.08 20.73 -35.63
C SER A 118 21.36 19.29 -36.06
N GLU A 119 22.34 18.65 -35.41
CA GLU A 119 22.65 17.23 -35.54
C GLU A 119 22.31 16.54 -34.23
N ASN A 120 21.61 15.42 -34.31
CA ASN A 120 21.06 14.74 -33.14
C ASN A 120 21.36 13.26 -33.15
N GLU A 121 21.43 12.71 -31.95
CA GLU A 121 21.47 11.27 -31.72
C GLU A 121 20.40 10.91 -30.70
N ILE A 122 19.53 9.96 -31.04
CA ILE A 122 18.65 9.29 -30.09
C ILE A 122 19.26 7.93 -29.75
N SER A 123 19.41 7.62 -28.47
CA SER A 123 19.81 6.30 -27.98
C SER A 123 18.83 5.78 -26.91
N VAL A 124 18.62 4.45 -26.91
CA VAL A 124 17.67 3.80 -26.00
C VAL A 124 18.30 2.51 -25.48
N LEU A 125 18.39 2.42 -24.14
CA LEU A 125 18.83 1.22 -23.44
C LEU A 125 17.58 0.40 -23.09
N LEU A 126 17.64 -0.93 -23.20
CA LEU A 126 16.60 -1.85 -22.78
C LEU A 126 17.10 -2.81 -21.68
N GLY A 127 16.21 -3.11 -20.74
CA GLY A 127 16.36 -4.13 -19.70
C GLY A 127 15.12 -5.02 -19.61
N ASP A 128 15.23 -6.14 -18.92
CA ASP A 128 14.20 -7.20 -18.90
C ASP A 128 12.90 -6.74 -18.22
N GLY A 129 13.00 -6.17 -17.01
CA GLY A 129 11.86 -5.71 -16.23
C GLY A 129 10.84 -6.81 -15.92
N TRP A 130 9.56 -6.46 -16.05
CA TRP A 130 8.45 -7.41 -15.86
C TRP A 130 8.05 -8.17 -17.13
N TYR A 131 8.61 -7.82 -18.26
CA TYR A 131 8.29 -8.44 -19.55
C TYR A 131 9.07 -9.73 -19.80
N ARG A 132 10.34 -9.73 -19.47
CA ARG A 132 11.29 -10.83 -19.74
C ARG A 132 11.85 -11.35 -18.42
N GLY A 133 12.21 -12.63 -18.35
CA GLY A 133 12.82 -13.23 -17.18
C GLY A 133 11.84 -13.97 -16.29
N HIS A 134 12.17 -14.05 -15.02
CA HIS A 134 11.38 -14.69 -13.98
C HIS A 134 10.55 -13.62 -13.25
N PHE A 135 9.23 -13.84 -13.17
CA PHE A 135 8.36 -12.92 -12.44
C PHE A 135 7.16 -13.65 -11.81
N GLY A 136 7.00 -13.52 -10.49
CA GLY A 136 5.94 -14.11 -9.70
C GLY A 136 6.25 -15.48 -9.12
N LEU A 137 5.44 -15.89 -8.14
CA LEU A 137 5.55 -17.16 -7.43
C LEU A 137 5.29 -18.34 -8.37
N GLY A 138 6.30 -19.21 -8.57
CA GLY A 138 6.17 -20.42 -9.39
C GLY A 138 5.83 -20.16 -10.85
N SER A 139 6.04 -18.93 -11.32
CA SER A 139 5.77 -18.54 -12.70
C SER A 139 6.73 -19.19 -13.66
N PRO A 140 6.28 -19.45 -14.93
CA PRO A 140 7.20 -19.77 -16.01
C PRO A 140 8.23 -18.64 -16.17
N THR A 141 9.44 -18.99 -16.53
CA THR A 141 10.42 -18.00 -16.98
C THR A 141 10.12 -17.59 -18.41
N HIS A 142 10.36 -16.32 -18.74
CA HIS A 142 10.09 -15.75 -20.05
C HIS A 142 11.37 -15.17 -20.69
N TYR A 143 12.51 -15.85 -20.47
CA TYR A 143 13.78 -15.42 -21.04
C TYR A 143 13.84 -15.55 -22.57
N GLU A 144 12.92 -16.31 -23.17
CA GLU A 144 12.75 -16.46 -24.61
C GLU A 144 12.09 -15.24 -25.29
N ARG A 145 11.46 -14.34 -24.51
CA ARG A 145 10.80 -13.15 -25.06
C ARG A 145 11.84 -12.15 -25.58
N PRO A 146 11.72 -11.67 -26.85
CA PRO A 146 12.65 -10.70 -27.40
C PRO A 146 12.45 -9.31 -26.82
N LEU A 147 13.53 -8.64 -26.45
CA LEU A 147 13.49 -7.22 -26.13
C LEU A 147 13.30 -6.42 -27.41
N ALA A 148 12.41 -5.45 -27.39
CA ALA A 148 12.08 -4.65 -28.56
C ALA A 148 11.73 -3.19 -28.21
N LEU A 149 11.81 -2.34 -29.24
CA LEU A 149 11.59 -0.91 -29.14
C LEU A 149 10.66 -0.45 -30.25
N ILE A 150 9.70 0.43 -29.91
CA ILE A 150 8.99 1.27 -30.89
C ILE A 150 9.06 2.72 -30.43
N ALA A 151 9.41 3.63 -31.35
CA ALA A 151 9.49 5.06 -31.05
C ALA A 151 9.15 5.91 -32.25
N GLU A 152 8.46 7.02 -32.00
CA GLU A 152 8.22 8.12 -32.95
C GLU A 152 8.59 9.45 -32.30
N LEU A 153 9.58 10.14 -32.83
CA LEU A 153 9.90 11.52 -32.49
C LEU A 153 9.24 12.42 -33.52
N ARG A 154 8.23 13.18 -33.11
CA ARG A 154 7.52 14.16 -33.91
C ARG A 154 8.07 15.53 -33.62
N ILE A 155 8.60 16.21 -34.63
CA ILE A 155 9.19 17.55 -34.58
C ILE A 155 8.29 18.50 -35.36
N GLU A 156 7.81 19.55 -34.70
CA GLU A 156 7.03 20.60 -35.31
C GLU A 156 7.87 21.89 -35.42
N TYR A 157 7.92 22.46 -36.57
CA TYR A 157 8.65 23.70 -36.86
C TYR A 157 7.75 24.94 -36.81
N ALA A 158 8.36 26.12 -36.74
CA ALA A 158 7.62 27.39 -36.61
C ALA A 158 6.67 27.68 -37.80
N ASP A 159 6.94 27.12 -38.98
CA ASP A 159 6.09 27.24 -40.16
C ASP A 159 4.95 26.22 -40.25
N GLY A 160 4.78 25.42 -39.18
CA GLY A 160 3.77 24.38 -39.12
C GLY A 160 4.14 23.08 -39.85
N SER A 161 5.32 22.99 -40.46
CA SER A 161 5.78 21.74 -41.06
C SER A 161 6.17 20.72 -39.97
N ILE A 162 5.96 19.45 -40.28
CA ILE A 162 6.19 18.33 -39.34
C ILE A 162 7.26 17.40 -39.94
N GLU A 163 8.15 16.95 -39.08
CA GLU A 163 9.12 15.90 -39.39
C GLU A 163 9.00 14.79 -38.37
N SER A 164 9.09 13.55 -38.81
CA SER A 164 9.05 12.39 -37.91
C SER A 164 10.29 11.53 -38.05
N VAL A 165 10.91 11.18 -36.94
CA VAL A 165 11.98 10.18 -36.88
C VAL A 165 11.37 8.95 -36.19
N VAL A 166 11.32 7.84 -36.95
CA VAL A 166 10.62 6.62 -36.52
C VAL A 166 11.57 5.45 -36.39
N THR A 167 11.22 4.45 -35.58
CA THR A 167 11.94 3.18 -35.55
C THR A 167 11.66 2.36 -36.80
N ASP A 168 12.72 1.92 -37.43
CA ASP A 168 12.76 1.07 -38.61
C ASP A 168 14.12 0.37 -38.72
N GLU A 169 14.36 -0.39 -39.78
CA GLU A 169 15.59 -1.14 -40.01
C GLU A 169 16.82 -0.23 -40.29
N SER A 170 16.67 1.09 -40.35
CA SER A 170 17.79 2.03 -40.45
C SER A 170 18.44 2.35 -39.11
N TRP A 171 17.80 1.95 -38.02
CA TRP A 171 18.40 2.02 -36.69
C TRP A 171 19.49 0.99 -36.54
N HIS A 172 20.40 1.26 -35.58
CA HIS A 172 21.48 0.34 -35.20
C HIS A 172 21.33 -0.09 -33.76
N TYR A 173 21.85 -1.26 -33.45
CA TYR A 173 21.96 -1.74 -32.08
C TYR A 173 23.33 -2.32 -31.80
N ARG A 174 23.68 -2.38 -30.51
CA ARG A 174 24.81 -3.13 -29.96
C ARG A 174 24.46 -3.64 -28.58
N ARG A 175 25.27 -4.54 -28.05
CA ARG A 175 25.18 -4.87 -26.63
C ARG A 175 25.50 -3.64 -25.80
N SER A 176 24.67 -3.36 -24.75
CA SER A 176 24.94 -2.31 -23.78
C SER A 176 25.95 -2.78 -22.72
N PHE A 177 26.26 -1.90 -21.78
CA PHE A 177 27.04 -2.26 -20.59
C PHE A 177 26.22 -3.08 -19.57
N THR A 178 24.89 -3.10 -19.67
CA THR A 178 24.05 -3.97 -18.83
C THR A 178 24.17 -5.41 -19.31
N THR A 179 24.70 -6.30 -18.46
CA THR A 179 24.93 -7.71 -18.80
C THR A 179 23.98 -8.66 -18.11
N LEU A 180 23.33 -8.20 -17.05
CA LEU A 180 22.21 -8.85 -16.35
C LEU A 180 21.21 -7.81 -15.94
N SER A 181 19.94 -8.10 -16.11
CA SER A 181 18.82 -7.30 -15.64
C SER A 181 17.68 -8.24 -15.25
N ASP A 182 17.23 -8.19 -14.01
CA ASP A 182 16.14 -9.02 -13.50
C ASP A 182 15.52 -8.32 -12.29
N ILE A 183 14.20 -8.34 -12.18
CA ILE A 183 13.49 -7.63 -11.11
C ILE A 183 13.89 -8.16 -9.73
N TYR A 184 14.13 -9.47 -9.57
CA TYR A 184 14.45 -10.09 -8.29
C TYR A 184 15.95 -10.22 -8.03
N ASN A 185 16.70 -10.66 -9.07
CA ASN A 185 18.12 -10.93 -8.92
C ASN A 185 18.95 -9.66 -8.98
N GLY A 186 18.45 -8.64 -9.68
CA GLY A 186 19.09 -7.34 -9.72
C GLY A 186 19.73 -7.02 -11.06
N GLU A 187 20.86 -6.31 -11.05
CA GLU A 187 21.48 -5.78 -12.28
C GLU A 187 23.00 -5.84 -12.19
N THR A 188 23.63 -6.18 -13.33
CA THR A 188 25.08 -6.11 -13.52
C THR A 188 25.41 -5.16 -14.65
N GLN A 189 26.27 -4.18 -14.37
CA GLN A 189 26.83 -3.22 -15.34
C GLN A 189 28.34 -3.46 -15.49
N ASP A 190 28.76 -3.83 -16.71
CA ASP A 190 30.18 -4.06 -17.05
C ASP A 190 30.70 -2.96 -17.98
N HIS A 191 31.31 -1.94 -17.39
CA HIS A 191 31.98 -0.88 -18.12
C HIS A 191 33.46 -1.19 -18.41
N SER A 192 34.01 -2.29 -17.86
CA SER A 192 35.41 -2.67 -18.02
C SER A 192 35.74 -3.19 -19.41
N LYS A 193 34.73 -3.66 -20.15
CA LYS A 193 34.87 -4.21 -21.50
C LYS A 193 34.48 -3.21 -22.57
N PRO A 194 35.14 -3.26 -23.75
CA PRO A 194 34.70 -2.47 -24.90
C PRO A 194 33.30 -2.91 -25.35
N LEU A 195 32.50 -1.96 -25.81
CA LEU A 195 31.20 -2.24 -26.39
C LEU A 195 31.39 -2.84 -27.81
N ASP A 196 30.42 -3.64 -28.26
CA ASP A 196 30.41 -4.24 -29.57
C ASP A 196 30.28 -3.20 -30.69
N GLU A 197 30.62 -3.57 -31.92
CA GLU A 197 30.32 -2.78 -33.09
C GLU A 197 28.81 -2.67 -33.32
N TRP A 198 28.39 -1.54 -33.92
CA TRP A 198 27.00 -1.31 -34.27
C TRP A 198 26.53 -2.20 -35.42
N LYS A 199 25.40 -2.89 -35.19
CA LYS A 199 24.69 -3.74 -36.17
C LYS A 199 23.35 -3.10 -36.52
N ARG A 200 22.76 -3.43 -37.67
CA ARG A 200 21.43 -2.97 -38.04
C ARG A 200 20.36 -3.67 -37.23
N ALA A 201 19.39 -2.91 -36.76
CA ALA A 201 18.21 -3.44 -36.12
C ALA A 201 17.34 -4.22 -37.10
N VAL A 202 16.56 -5.17 -36.57
CA VAL A 202 15.61 -5.96 -37.36
C VAL A 202 14.18 -5.64 -36.98
N SER A 203 13.27 -5.62 -37.95
CA SER A 203 11.84 -5.55 -37.66
C SER A 203 11.37 -6.82 -36.96
N ILE A 204 10.52 -6.67 -35.94
CA ILE A 204 9.87 -7.78 -35.27
C ILE A 204 8.37 -7.51 -35.12
N ASP A 205 7.59 -8.57 -34.98
CA ASP A 205 6.19 -8.47 -34.60
C ASP A 205 6.07 -8.48 -33.07
N ALA A 206 5.23 -7.59 -32.53
CA ALA A 206 4.92 -7.57 -31.10
C ALA A 206 3.45 -7.94 -30.86
N PRO A 207 3.15 -8.72 -29.84
CA PRO A 207 1.77 -8.98 -29.44
C PRO A 207 1.15 -7.71 -28.79
N GLY A 208 -0.19 -7.66 -28.75
CA GLY A 208 -0.93 -6.61 -28.06
C GLY A 208 -1.01 -5.25 -28.75
N LYS A 209 -1.74 -4.34 -28.14
CA LYS A 209 -2.04 -3.00 -28.68
C LYS A 209 -1.32 -1.92 -27.89
N LEU A 210 -0.74 -0.94 -28.61
CA LEU A 210 -0.23 0.26 -27.98
C LEU A 210 -1.39 1.14 -27.51
N CYS A 211 -1.31 1.61 -26.28
CA CYS A 211 -2.23 2.58 -25.70
C CYS A 211 -1.45 3.69 -24.97
N GLN A 212 -2.09 4.85 -24.81
CA GLN A 212 -1.51 5.91 -23.98
C GLN A 212 -1.30 5.43 -22.54
N ARG A 213 -0.37 6.05 -21.85
CA ARG A 213 -0.10 5.77 -20.44
C ARG A 213 -1.31 6.03 -19.56
N TYR A 214 -1.62 5.09 -18.68
CA TYR A 214 -2.59 5.19 -17.60
C TYR A 214 -1.92 5.24 -16.23
N SER A 215 -0.74 4.64 -16.13
CA SER A 215 0.03 4.61 -14.89
C SER A 215 0.49 6.00 -14.47
N PRO A 216 0.35 6.38 -13.19
CA PRO A 216 1.16 7.47 -12.65
C PRO A 216 2.64 7.15 -12.85
N PRO A 217 3.49 8.13 -13.17
CA PRO A 217 4.92 7.87 -13.37
C PRO A 217 5.60 7.42 -12.09
N LEU A 218 6.66 6.63 -12.23
CA LEU A 218 7.58 6.30 -11.15
C LEU A 218 8.74 7.29 -11.17
N HIS A 219 8.99 7.96 -10.04
CA HIS A 219 10.07 8.93 -9.90
C HIS A 219 10.91 8.65 -8.64
N TYR A 220 12.08 9.26 -8.56
CA TYR A 220 12.75 9.47 -7.28
C TYR A 220 11.95 10.50 -6.48
N MET A 221 11.28 10.06 -5.43
CA MET A 221 10.38 10.90 -4.63
C MET A 221 11.08 11.47 -3.40
N GLU A 222 12.00 10.72 -2.80
CA GLU A 222 12.70 11.13 -1.59
C GLU A 222 14.16 10.66 -1.65
N THR A 223 15.05 11.44 -1.03
CA THR A 223 16.47 11.08 -0.86
C THR A 223 16.76 10.83 0.60
N LEU A 224 17.37 9.69 0.91
CA LEU A 224 17.77 9.27 2.24
C LEU A 224 19.30 9.22 2.32
N PRO A 225 19.93 10.00 3.23
CA PRO A 225 21.35 9.91 3.44
C PRO A 225 21.72 8.60 4.16
N VAL A 226 22.97 8.20 4.05
CA VAL A 226 23.52 7.14 4.91
C VAL A 226 23.62 7.66 6.35
N GLU A 227 22.88 7.08 7.28
CA GLU A 227 22.92 7.46 8.69
C GLU A 227 24.15 6.87 9.40
N LYS A 228 24.51 5.64 9.06
CA LYS A 228 25.66 4.94 9.68
C LYS A 228 26.40 4.06 8.69
N VAL A 229 27.72 4.00 8.87
CA VAL A 229 28.57 2.94 8.31
C VAL A 229 28.83 1.92 9.43
N ILE A 230 28.47 0.69 9.21
CA ILE A 230 28.61 -0.39 10.18
C ILE A 230 29.70 -1.34 9.69
N HIS A 231 30.70 -1.58 10.52
CA HIS A 231 31.64 -2.68 10.32
C HIS A 231 31.18 -3.86 11.17
N THR A 232 30.70 -4.90 10.52
CA THR A 232 30.05 -6.03 11.20
C THR A 232 31.09 -6.95 11.87
N PRO A 233 30.67 -7.80 12.83
CA PRO A 233 31.56 -8.83 13.39
C PRO A 233 32.13 -9.79 12.35
N ALA A 234 31.44 -10.02 11.23
CA ALA A 234 31.93 -10.82 10.10
C ALA A 234 32.91 -10.07 9.19
N GLY A 235 33.24 -8.80 9.48
CA GLY A 235 34.16 -7.98 8.69
C GLY A 235 33.52 -7.33 7.45
N GLU A 236 32.19 -7.26 7.36
CA GLU A 236 31.46 -6.62 6.26
C GLU A 236 31.36 -5.11 6.47
N THR A 237 31.30 -4.34 5.39
CA THR A 237 30.93 -2.92 5.41
C THR A 237 29.49 -2.76 5.00
N VAL A 238 28.65 -2.26 5.91
CA VAL A 238 27.20 -2.11 5.70
C VAL A 238 26.80 -0.65 5.91
N LEU A 239 26.02 -0.13 4.97
CA LEU A 239 25.40 1.20 5.07
C LEU A 239 23.97 1.04 5.63
N ASP A 240 23.65 1.77 6.70
CA ASP A 240 22.30 1.88 7.29
C ASP A 240 21.69 3.21 6.87
N PHE A 241 20.53 3.18 6.24
CA PHE A 241 19.74 4.34 5.81
C PHE A 241 18.70 4.79 6.85
N GLY A 242 18.61 4.10 7.98
CA GLY A 242 17.65 4.43 9.05
C GLY A 242 16.20 4.05 8.75
N GLN A 243 15.80 4.03 7.50
CA GLN A 243 14.44 3.73 7.01
C GLN A 243 14.46 2.51 6.09
N ASN A 244 13.48 1.59 6.24
CA ASN A 244 13.20 0.53 5.25
C ASN A 244 12.33 1.13 4.13
N PHE A 245 12.75 1.01 2.87
CA PHE A 245 12.09 1.61 1.72
C PHE A 245 12.34 0.84 0.43
N ALA A 246 11.55 1.12 -0.61
CA ALA A 246 11.80 0.64 -1.97
C ALA A 246 12.49 1.70 -2.82
N GLY A 247 13.51 1.30 -3.58
CA GLY A 247 14.22 2.25 -4.43
C GLY A 247 15.60 1.78 -4.87
N HIS A 248 16.46 2.76 -5.09
CA HIS A 248 17.86 2.55 -5.46
C HIS A 248 18.81 3.08 -4.39
N MET A 249 19.95 2.44 -4.25
CA MET A 249 21.15 3.13 -3.78
C MET A 249 21.87 3.74 -4.98
N VAL A 250 22.38 4.95 -4.80
CA VAL A 250 23.13 5.71 -5.80
C VAL A 250 24.51 6.02 -5.25
N CYS A 251 25.54 5.92 -6.09
CA CYS A 251 26.92 6.19 -5.72
C CYS A 251 27.57 7.18 -6.69
N THR A 252 28.21 8.21 -6.14
CA THR A 252 29.01 9.20 -6.88
C THR A 252 30.51 9.07 -6.65
N GLN A 253 30.94 8.11 -5.82
CA GLN A 253 32.38 7.83 -5.61
C GLN A 253 33.02 7.35 -6.89
N THR A 254 34.19 7.89 -7.23
CA THR A 254 34.99 7.38 -8.36
C THR A 254 35.55 6.01 -8.02
N ILE A 255 35.15 5.01 -8.79
CA ILE A 255 35.61 3.63 -8.63
C ILE A 255 36.83 3.40 -9.54
N PRO A 256 37.98 2.94 -9.04
CA PRO A 256 39.17 2.74 -9.84
C PRO A 256 38.92 1.72 -10.98
N LYS A 257 39.63 1.89 -12.11
CA LYS A 257 39.57 0.98 -13.22
C LYS A 257 39.91 -0.46 -12.84
N GLY A 258 39.06 -1.40 -13.27
CA GLY A 258 39.22 -2.84 -13.03
C GLY A 258 38.71 -3.30 -11.67
N VAL A 259 38.20 -2.41 -10.84
CA VAL A 259 37.53 -2.76 -9.58
C VAL A 259 36.09 -3.20 -9.88
N THR A 260 35.67 -4.28 -9.24
CA THR A 260 34.28 -4.74 -9.21
C THR A 260 33.71 -4.38 -7.85
N MET A 261 32.71 -3.49 -7.85
CA MET A 261 31.92 -3.12 -6.66
C MET A 261 30.61 -3.89 -6.68
N THR A 262 30.20 -4.43 -5.52
CA THR A 262 28.94 -5.16 -5.37
C THR A 262 28.15 -4.60 -4.20
N TRP A 263 26.83 -4.46 -4.39
CA TRP A 263 25.84 -4.13 -3.36
C TRP A 263 24.89 -5.31 -3.17
N GLU A 264 24.66 -5.66 -1.91
CA GLU A 264 23.66 -6.63 -1.49
C GLU A 264 22.70 -5.93 -0.52
N PHE A 265 21.40 -6.13 -0.72
CA PHE A 265 20.36 -5.38 -0.03
C PHE A 265 19.70 -6.24 1.06
N GLY A 266 19.34 -5.63 2.21
CA GLY A 266 18.73 -6.31 3.34
C GLY A 266 17.85 -5.37 4.18
N GLU A 267 16.85 -5.94 4.87
CA GLU A 267 15.92 -5.19 5.73
C GLU A 267 16.38 -5.11 7.17
N ILE A 268 17.21 -6.03 7.62
CA ILE A 268 17.57 -6.21 9.03
C ILE A 268 18.99 -6.75 9.17
N LEU A 269 19.61 -6.50 10.32
CA LEU A 269 20.83 -7.19 10.73
C LEU A 269 20.49 -8.35 11.66
N GLN A 270 21.23 -9.45 11.58
CA GLN A 270 21.10 -10.56 12.51
C GLN A 270 22.42 -10.77 13.26
N LYS A 271 22.37 -10.72 14.59
CA LYS A 271 23.56 -10.79 15.45
C LYS A 271 24.64 -9.76 15.07
N GLY A 272 24.20 -8.58 14.59
CA GLY A 272 25.06 -7.50 14.13
C GLY A 272 25.69 -7.68 12.74
N ASN A 273 25.38 -8.76 12.01
CA ASN A 273 25.85 -9.03 10.66
C ASN A 273 24.76 -8.74 9.63
N PHE A 274 25.16 -8.50 8.39
CA PHE A 274 24.25 -8.36 7.26
C PHE A 274 23.41 -9.64 7.10
N TYR A 275 22.11 -9.47 6.75
CA TYR A 275 21.17 -10.57 6.63
C TYR A 275 20.12 -10.29 5.54
N HIS A 276 19.86 -11.27 4.68
CA HIS A 276 18.83 -11.22 3.64
C HIS A 276 18.20 -12.59 3.30
N ASP A 277 18.31 -13.60 4.16
CA ASP A 277 17.72 -14.93 3.88
C ASP A 277 16.19 -14.88 3.75
N ASN A 278 15.53 -13.86 4.33
CA ASN A 278 14.09 -13.63 4.14
C ASN A 278 13.73 -13.09 2.74
N TYR A 279 14.71 -12.81 1.87
CA TYR A 279 14.49 -12.50 0.46
C TYR A 279 14.24 -13.76 -0.39
N ARG A 280 14.41 -14.95 0.20
CA ARG A 280 14.20 -16.27 -0.40
C ARG A 280 15.14 -16.50 -1.58
N THR A 281 14.61 -16.59 -2.83
CA THR A 281 15.44 -16.81 -4.03
C THR A 281 15.88 -15.52 -4.71
N ALA A 282 15.38 -14.36 -4.30
CA ALA A 282 15.81 -13.08 -4.85
C ALA A 282 17.25 -12.75 -4.41
N GLU A 283 18.19 -12.69 -5.34
CA GLU A 283 19.58 -12.33 -5.03
C GLU A 283 19.70 -10.88 -4.57
N SER A 284 18.81 -9.99 -5.03
CA SER A 284 18.75 -8.58 -4.67
C SER A 284 20.13 -7.94 -4.66
N LYS A 285 20.80 -7.98 -5.83
CA LYS A 285 22.20 -7.66 -5.97
C LYS A 285 22.46 -6.69 -7.11
N PHE A 286 23.32 -5.72 -6.89
CA PHE A 286 23.84 -4.85 -7.95
C PHE A 286 25.34 -5.00 -8.05
N THR A 287 25.87 -5.21 -9.27
CA THR A 287 27.30 -5.36 -9.55
C THR A 287 27.74 -4.32 -10.57
N TYR A 288 28.80 -3.60 -10.27
CA TYR A 288 29.39 -2.59 -11.15
C TYR A 288 30.86 -2.89 -11.39
N MET A 289 31.25 -3.10 -12.65
CA MET A 289 32.65 -3.29 -13.09
C MET A 289 33.15 -2.01 -13.72
N SER A 290 34.16 -1.37 -13.11
CA SER A 290 34.59 -0.01 -13.44
C SER A 290 35.64 0.05 -14.57
N ASP A 291 35.45 1.05 -15.44
CA ASP A 291 36.45 1.52 -16.40
C ASP A 291 37.33 2.68 -15.85
N GLY A 292 37.04 3.15 -14.64
CA GLY A 292 37.71 4.28 -13.98
C GLY A 292 37.11 5.67 -14.29
N VAL A 293 36.05 5.74 -15.09
CA VAL A 293 35.38 7.01 -15.44
C VAL A 293 34.40 7.41 -14.35
N GLN A 294 34.45 8.67 -13.92
CA GLN A 294 33.52 9.27 -12.95
C GLN A 294 32.10 9.30 -13.55
N ARG A 295 31.13 8.74 -12.84
CA ARG A 295 29.70 8.81 -13.20
C ARG A 295 28.81 8.57 -11.99
N GLU A 296 27.53 8.90 -12.10
CA GLU A 296 26.53 8.43 -11.18
C GLU A 296 26.29 6.93 -11.44
N ILE A 297 26.54 6.10 -10.43
CA ILE A 297 26.38 4.64 -10.47
C ILE A 297 25.06 4.30 -9.79
N ARG A 298 24.17 3.65 -10.51
CA ARG A 298 22.84 3.21 -10.00
C ARG A 298 22.28 2.05 -10.84
N PRO A 299 21.36 1.23 -10.29
CA PRO A 299 20.51 0.35 -11.09
C PRO A 299 19.62 1.17 -12.05
N ARG A 300 19.20 0.54 -13.15
CA ARG A 300 18.34 1.18 -14.16
C ARG A 300 17.02 0.45 -14.38
N PHE A 301 17.05 -0.89 -14.32
CA PHE A 301 15.96 -1.75 -14.79
C PHE A 301 15.43 -2.69 -13.70
N THR A 302 15.70 -2.40 -12.44
CA THR A 302 15.19 -3.09 -11.26
C THR A 302 15.03 -2.09 -10.11
N PHE A 303 14.47 -2.52 -8.99
CA PHE A 303 14.44 -1.80 -7.73
C PHE A 303 14.61 -2.79 -6.58
N PHE A 304 14.95 -2.29 -5.41
CA PHE A 304 15.17 -3.09 -4.20
C PHE A 304 14.36 -2.55 -3.04
N GLY A 305 13.88 -3.45 -2.16
CA GLY A 305 13.37 -3.08 -0.85
C GLY A 305 14.47 -3.30 0.18
N PHE A 306 14.82 -2.30 0.99
CA PHE A 306 15.95 -2.40 1.90
C PHE A 306 15.99 -1.27 2.95
N ARG A 307 16.73 -1.54 4.02
CA ARG A 307 17.24 -0.54 4.94
C ARG A 307 18.77 -0.56 4.97
N TYR A 308 19.35 -1.74 4.80
CA TYR A 308 20.80 -1.98 4.89
C TYR A 308 21.37 -2.38 3.56
N VAL A 309 22.56 -1.87 3.23
CA VAL A 309 23.27 -2.30 2.02
C VAL A 309 24.69 -2.72 2.38
N LYS A 310 25.03 -3.99 2.10
CA LYS A 310 26.42 -4.47 2.19
C LYS A 310 27.16 -4.04 0.93
N VAL A 311 28.25 -3.32 1.10
CA VAL A 311 29.15 -2.87 0.03
C VAL A 311 30.43 -3.69 0.05
N SER A 312 30.75 -4.32 -1.09
CA SER A 312 31.95 -5.14 -1.27
C SER A 312 32.78 -4.68 -2.46
N GLY A 313 34.05 -5.03 -2.47
CA GLY A 313 34.99 -4.75 -3.57
C GLY A 313 35.66 -3.39 -3.50
N LEU A 314 35.43 -2.60 -2.45
CA LEU A 314 36.09 -1.31 -2.21
C LEU A 314 37.00 -1.39 -0.98
N ASP A 315 38.22 -0.84 -1.08
CA ASP A 315 39.14 -0.69 0.07
C ASP A 315 38.61 0.35 1.06
N ARG A 316 37.92 1.37 0.58
CA ARG A 316 37.31 2.44 1.37
C ARG A 316 35.97 2.85 0.82
N VAL A 317 34.97 2.93 1.70
CA VAL A 317 33.64 3.46 1.43
C VAL A 317 33.53 4.85 2.01
N ASP A 318 33.28 5.85 1.17
CA ASP A 318 32.99 7.22 1.60
C ASP A 318 31.46 7.41 1.63
N ALA A 319 30.88 7.35 2.82
CA ALA A 319 29.42 7.40 3.02
C ALA A 319 28.78 8.65 2.39
N SER A 320 29.50 9.77 2.29
CA SER A 320 29.00 11.02 1.69
C SER A 320 28.76 10.93 0.18
N CYS A 321 29.29 9.89 -0.46
CA CYS A 321 29.11 9.59 -1.87
C CYS A 321 27.95 8.61 -2.14
N PHE A 322 27.28 8.13 -1.10
CA PHE A 322 26.16 7.18 -1.22
C PHE A 322 24.88 7.79 -0.68
N GLU A 323 23.79 7.57 -1.39
CA GLU A 323 22.46 7.95 -0.94
C GLU A 323 21.42 6.92 -1.37
N GLY A 324 20.37 6.76 -0.58
CA GLY A 324 19.16 6.04 -0.94
C GLY A 324 18.19 6.97 -1.66
N ARG A 325 17.59 6.54 -2.75
CA ARG A 325 16.52 7.27 -3.45
C ARG A 325 15.28 6.41 -3.49
N ALA A 326 14.25 6.80 -2.74
CA ALA A 326 12.98 6.10 -2.71
C ALA A 326 12.22 6.29 -4.03
N ILE A 327 11.64 5.18 -4.54
CA ILE A 327 10.88 5.13 -5.79
C ILE A 327 9.47 4.69 -5.48
N TYR A 328 8.48 5.45 -5.92
CA TYR A 328 7.07 5.07 -5.90
C TYR A 328 6.28 5.87 -6.94
N SER A 329 5.06 5.41 -7.23
CA SER A 329 4.15 6.10 -8.16
C SER A 329 3.85 7.50 -7.67
N GLU A 330 3.93 8.48 -8.55
CA GLU A 330 3.66 9.88 -8.23
C GLU A 330 2.20 10.05 -7.80
N MET A 331 2.02 10.38 -6.52
CA MET A 331 0.73 10.63 -5.90
C MET A 331 0.91 11.73 -4.85
N ASP A 332 -0.03 12.66 -4.79
CA ASP A 332 -0.03 13.71 -3.76
C ASP A 332 -0.41 13.11 -2.40
N GLN A 333 0.33 13.46 -1.35
CA GLN A 333 -0.07 13.13 0.01
C GLN A 333 -1.26 14.00 0.42
N THR A 334 -2.38 13.36 0.77
CA THR A 334 -3.65 14.02 1.08
C THR A 334 -3.98 14.01 2.56
N GLY A 335 -3.43 13.07 3.33
CA GLY A 335 -3.74 12.93 4.74
C GLY A 335 -2.54 13.16 5.65
N PHE A 336 -2.79 13.85 6.76
CA PHE A 336 -1.77 14.15 7.77
C PHE A 336 -2.35 13.93 9.15
N ILE A 337 -1.63 13.20 10.01
CA ILE A 337 -1.95 13.01 11.43
C ILE A 337 -0.69 13.24 12.25
N HIS A 338 -0.82 14.02 13.30
CA HIS A 338 0.16 14.16 14.35
C HIS A 338 -0.50 14.10 15.73
N THR A 339 0.11 13.42 16.67
CA THR A 339 -0.43 13.23 18.01
C THR A 339 0.61 13.52 19.09
N GLY A 340 0.19 13.66 20.35
CA GLY A 340 1.11 13.74 21.48
C GLY A 340 1.86 12.43 21.77
N SER A 341 1.50 11.31 21.12
CA SER A 341 2.17 10.01 21.28
C SER A 341 3.20 9.74 20.19
N GLY A 342 4.49 9.74 20.52
CA GLY A 342 5.57 9.44 19.57
C GLY A 342 5.43 8.06 18.92
N LYS A 343 4.93 7.04 19.65
CA LYS A 343 4.73 5.69 19.11
C LYS A 343 3.59 5.64 18.08
N ILE A 344 2.51 6.38 18.30
CA ILE A 344 1.42 6.46 17.32
C ILE A 344 1.84 7.26 16.08
N ASN A 345 2.65 8.30 16.25
CA ASN A 345 3.24 9.03 15.12
C ASN A 345 4.17 8.12 14.29
N GLN A 346 4.95 7.25 14.96
CA GLN A 346 5.76 6.23 14.28
C GLN A 346 4.89 5.20 13.55
N LEU A 347 3.75 4.77 14.13
CA LEU A 347 2.82 3.86 13.48
C LEU A 347 2.23 4.48 12.20
N PHE A 348 1.85 5.75 12.26
CA PHE A 348 1.41 6.50 11.09
C PHE A 348 2.49 6.55 10.01
N SER A 349 3.72 6.89 10.38
CA SER A 349 4.88 6.91 9.49
C SER A 349 5.13 5.53 8.87
N ASN A 350 5.08 4.45 9.66
CA ASN A 350 5.28 3.07 9.17
C ASN A 350 4.21 2.66 8.16
N SER A 351 2.94 3.05 8.36
CA SER A 351 1.85 2.81 7.41
C SER A 351 2.09 3.55 6.09
N LEU A 352 2.48 4.81 6.17
CA LEU A 352 2.77 5.64 5.00
C LEU A 352 4.00 5.13 4.23
N TRP A 353 5.08 4.74 4.92
CA TRP A 353 6.26 4.14 4.28
C TRP A 353 5.97 2.74 3.71
N GLY A 354 5.08 1.97 4.33
CA GLY A 354 4.58 0.73 3.77
C GLY A 354 3.87 0.95 2.43
N LEU A 355 3.01 2.00 2.34
CA LEU A 355 2.37 2.42 1.09
C LEU A 355 3.42 2.84 0.05
N LYS A 356 4.29 3.80 0.39
CA LYS A 356 5.33 4.32 -0.51
C LYS A 356 6.20 3.21 -1.09
N SER A 357 6.56 2.23 -0.26
CA SER A 357 7.45 1.14 -0.66
C SER A 357 6.79 0.08 -1.55
N ASN A 358 5.47 0.00 -1.56
CA ASN A 358 4.73 -1.05 -2.25
C ASN A 358 3.86 -0.54 -3.42
N PHE A 359 3.68 0.78 -3.56
CA PHE A 359 2.90 1.36 -4.65
C PHE A 359 3.80 1.79 -5.81
N LEU A 360 4.42 0.80 -6.47
CA LEU A 360 5.25 0.95 -7.65
C LEU A 360 4.49 0.42 -8.87
N ASP A 361 3.64 1.24 -9.47
CA ASP A 361 2.77 0.97 -10.61
C ASP A 361 1.65 -0.07 -10.36
N MET A 362 1.82 -0.96 -9.41
CA MET A 362 0.79 -1.82 -8.83
C MET A 362 1.00 -1.95 -7.31
N PRO A 363 -0.06 -2.25 -6.53
CA PRO A 363 0.05 -2.40 -5.08
C PRO A 363 0.67 -3.76 -4.73
N THR A 364 2.01 -3.85 -4.75
CA THR A 364 2.72 -5.08 -4.39
C THR A 364 2.60 -5.38 -2.90
N ASP A 365 2.60 -6.66 -2.52
CA ASP A 365 2.56 -7.09 -1.13
C ASP A 365 3.83 -6.74 -0.36
N CYS A 366 4.96 -6.79 -1.02
CA CYS A 366 6.28 -6.54 -0.46
C CYS A 366 7.24 -6.03 -1.54
N PRO A 367 8.32 -5.28 -1.18
CA PRO A 367 9.23 -4.70 -2.18
C PRO A 367 10.55 -5.45 -2.34
N GLN A 368 10.88 -6.49 -1.51
CA GLN A 368 12.25 -6.96 -1.37
C GLN A 368 12.51 -8.38 -1.87
N ARG A 369 11.57 -9.31 -1.70
CA ARG A 369 11.76 -10.74 -1.99
C ARG A 369 11.26 -11.13 -3.38
N ASP A 370 11.35 -12.42 -3.74
CA ASP A 370 10.91 -13.02 -5.00
C ASP A 370 9.36 -13.16 -5.12
N GLU A 371 8.63 -12.15 -4.68
CA GLU A 371 7.16 -12.05 -4.74
C GLU A 371 6.78 -10.75 -5.46
N ARG A 372 6.67 -9.62 -4.76
CA ARG A 372 6.41 -8.28 -5.33
C ARG A 372 5.26 -8.31 -6.34
N LEU A 373 4.14 -8.91 -5.93
CA LEU A 373 2.93 -9.09 -6.73
C LEU A 373 1.80 -8.20 -6.23
N GLY A 374 0.90 -7.81 -7.13
CA GLY A 374 -0.30 -7.04 -6.79
C GLY A 374 -1.36 -7.92 -6.11
N TRP A 375 -1.14 -8.29 -4.85
CA TRP A 375 -2.07 -9.08 -4.06
C TRP A 375 -3.35 -8.31 -3.78
N THR A 376 -4.47 -8.90 -4.20
CA THR A 376 -5.78 -8.23 -4.18
C THR A 376 -6.38 -8.16 -2.79
N GLY A 377 -6.10 -9.12 -1.92
CA GLY A 377 -6.51 -9.09 -0.51
C GLY A 377 -5.87 -7.94 0.26
N ASP A 378 -4.57 -7.77 0.09
CA ASP A 378 -3.79 -6.67 0.66
C ASP A 378 -4.31 -5.32 0.21
N THR A 379 -4.53 -5.19 -1.09
CA THR A 379 -5.13 -3.99 -1.70
C THR A 379 -6.48 -3.69 -1.07
N GLN A 380 -7.35 -4.69 -0.94
CA GLN A 380 -8.71 -4.50 -0.43
C GLN A 380 -8.74 -4.00 1.01
N VAL A 381 -7.94 -4.60 1.90
CA VAL A 381 -7.96 -4.21 3.32
C VAL A 381 -7.30 -2.87 3.58
N PHE A 382 -6.46 -2.39 2.68
CA PHE A 382 -5.69 -1.16 2.86
C PHE A 382 -6.19 0.02 2.01
N CYS A 383 -7.02 -0.20 0.99
CA CYS A 383 -7.38 0.83 0.01
C CYS A 383 -7.97 2.11 0.63
N THR A 384 -8.75 1.98 1.69
CA THR A 384 -9.31 3.13 2.44
C THR A 384 -8.20 3.94 3.11
N THR A 385 -7.29 3.28 3.83
CA THR A 385 -6.13 3.95 4.45
C THR A 385 -5.23 4.59 3.42
N ALA A 386 -4.96 3.89 2.31
CA ALA A 386 -4.16 4.42 1.21
C ALA A 386 -4.76 5.72 0.64
N SER A 387 -6.09 5.76 0.46
CA SER A 387 -6.79 6.93 -0.10
C SER A 387 -6.97 8.08 0.90
N PHE A 388 -6.77 7.82 2.20
CA PHE A 388 -6.55 8.89 3.17
C PHE A 388 -5.11 9.42 3.09
N HIS A 389 -4.13 8.54 2.96
CA HIS A 389 -2.72 8.92 2.90
C HIS A 389 -2.36 9.70 1.64
N MET A 390 -2.83 9.25 0.47
CA MET A 390 -2.48 9.80 -0.84
C MET A 390 -3.67 9.81 -1.80
N ASP A 391 -3.63 10.65 -2.83
CA ASP A 391 -4.57 10.58 -3.97
C ASP A 391 -4.26 9.34 -4.83
N THR A 392 -4.90 8.24 -4.46
CA THR A 392 -4.72 6.94 -5.12
C THR A 392 -5.59 6.74 -6.35
N ARG A 393 -6.39 7.73 -6.74
CA ARG A 393 -7.41 7.61 -7.79
C ARG A 393 -6.85 7.07 -9.10
N ALA A 394 -5.81 7.69 -9.64
CA ALA A 394 -5.20 7.28 -10.91
C ALA A 394 -4.51 5.91 -10.79
N PHE A 395 -3.83 5.68 -9.68
CA PHE A 395 -3.13 4.43 -9.39
C PHE A 395 -4.09 3.23 -9.34
N TYR A 396 -5.19 3.35 -8.60
CA TYR A 396 -6.16 2.27 -8.51
C TYR A 396 -7.02 2.10 -9.78
N GLN A 397 -7.26 3.15 -10.55
CA GLN A 397 -7.91 3.00 -11.86
C GLN A 397 -7.07 2.13 -12.81
N LYS A 398 -5.75 2.31 -12.82
CA LYS A 398 -4.85 1.44 -13.61
C LYS A 398 -4.90 0.00 -13.12
N PHE A 399 -4.81 -0.23 -11.83
CA PHE A 399 -4.88 -1.58 -11.25
C PHE A 399 -6.21 -2.29 -11.54
N LEU A 400 -7.34 -1.57 -11.43
CA LEU A 400 -8.67 -2.10 -11.78
C LEU A 400 -8.80 -2.40 -13.29
N ARG A 401 -8.13 -1.64 -14.13
CA ARG A 401 -8.07 -1.93 -15.56
C ARG A 401 -7.32 -3.24 -15.84
N ASP A 402 -6.21 -3.47 -15.17
CA ASP A 402 -5.45 -4.70 -15.30
C ASP A 402 -6.26 -5.90 -14.80
N LEU A 403 -6.92 -5.77 -13.64
CA LEU A 403 -7.85 -6.78 -13.12
C LEU A 403 -8.98 -7.07 -14.09
N ARG A 404 -9.55 -6.04 -14.74
CA ARG A 404 -10.61 -6.23 -15.73
C ARG A 404 -10.12 -6.94 -16.99
N SER A 405 -8.91 -6.65 -17.42
CA SER A 405 -8.28 -7.32 -18.56
C SER A 405 -8.10 -8.81 -18.27
N ASP A 406 -7.54 -9.14 -17.12
CA ASP A 406 -7.36 -10.54 -16.69
C ASP A 406 -8.70 -11.27 -16.49
N GLN A 407 -9.67 -10.63 -15.83
CA GLN A 407 -11.01 -11.19 -15.55
C GLN A 407 -11.73 -11.66 -16.81
N LYS A 408 -11.59 -10.94 -17.94
CA LYS A 408 -12.22 -11.31 -19.22
C LYS A 408 -11.70 -12.65 -19.73
N ARG A 409 -10.44 -12.97 -19.51
CA ARG A 409 -9.84 -14.25 -19.90
C ARG A 409 -10.27 -15.40 -18.99
N HIS A 410 -10.78 -15.09 -17.78
CA HIS A 410 -11.15 -16.06 -16.76
C HIS A 410 -12.67 -16.15 -16.49
N ASN A 411 -13.51 -15.90 -17.52
CA ASN A 411 -14.98 -16.02 -17.46
C ASN A 411 -15.64 -15.22 -16.30
N GLY A 412 -15.04 -14.11 -15.89
CA GLY A 412 -15.53 -13.28 -14.79
C GLY A 412 -14.85 -13.56 -13.43
N GLY A 413 -14.03 -14.59 -13.32
CA GLY A 413 -13.20 -14.84 -12.15
C GLY A 413 -12.14 -13.75 -11.99
N VAL A 414 -11.89 -13.31 -10.77
CA VAL A 414 -10.89 -12.28 -10.45
C VAL A 414 -9.71 -12.92 -9.74
N ALA A 415 -8.52 -12.64 -10.23
CA ALA A 415 -7.28 -13.17 -9.69
C ALA A 415 -7.01 -12.71 -8.26
N VAL A 416 -6.36 -13.54 -7.46
CA VAL A 416 -5.92 -13.17 -6.10
C VAL A 416 -4.67 -12.31 -6.09
N TYR A 417 -3.95 -12.23 -7.21
CA TYR A 417 -2.82 -11.32 -7.45
C TYR A 417 -2.59 -11.08 -8.94
N LEU A 418 -1.92 -9.99 -9.28
CA LEU A 418 -1.44 -9.67 -10.62
C LEU A 418 0.10 -9.53 -10.64
N PRO A 419 0.76 -9.88 -11.78
CA PRO A 419 0.21 -10.63 -12.92
C PRO A 419 -0.28 -12.02 -12.52
N ASN A 420 -1.43 -12.43 -13.08
CA ASN A 420 -2.05 -13.71 -12.75
C ASN A 420 -1.31 -14.87 -13.45
N THR A 421 -0.83 -15.84 -12.67
CA THR A 421 -0.12 -17.01 -13.18
C THR A 421 -0.80 -18.33 -12.82
N THR A 422 -1.80 -18.30 -11.96
CA THR A 422 -2.45 -19.51 -11.42
C THR A 422 -3.92 -19.65 -11.78
N GLY A 423 -4.60 -18.59 -12.19
CA GLY A 423 -6.07 -18.55 -12.34
C GLY A 423 -6.83 -18.71 -11.03
N LEU A 424 -6.14 -18.57 -9.88
CA LEU A 424 -6.74 -18.72 -8.55
C LEU A 424 -7.67 -17.57 -8.24
N THR A 425 -8.87 -17.91 -7.75
CA THR A 425 -9.85 -16.97 -7.17
C THR A 425 -10.11 -17.34 -5.71
N ALA A 426 -10.29 -16.37 -4.84
CA ALA A 426 -10.63 -16.62 -3.43
C ALA A 426 -11.50 -15.50 -2.88
N GLY A 427 -12.49 -15.85 -2.05
CA GLY A 427 -13.30 -14.88 -1.33
C GLY A 427 -12.44 -13.97 -0.47
N MET A 428 -12.89 -12.73 -0.24
CA MET A 428 -12.16 -11.62 0.37
C MET A 428 -11.09 -11.06 -0.59
N TRP A 429 -10.13 -11.83 -1.08
CA TRP A 429 -9.10 -11.36 -2.03
C TRP A 429 -9.73 -10.84 -3.34
N SER A 430 -10.42 -11.70 -4.04
CA SER A 430 -11.05 -11.37 -5.33
C SER A 430 -12.21 -10.38 -5.21
N ASP A 431 -12.75 -10.19 -4.02
CA ASP A 431 -13.79 -9.18 -3.74
C ASP A 431 -13.28 -7.73 -3.87
N VAL A 432 -11.97 -7.53 -4.02
CA VAL A 432 -11.38 -6.25 -4.46
C VAL A 432 -12.12 -5.68 -5.68
N ALA A 433 -12.64 -6.56 -6.54
CA ALA A 433 -13.43 -6.21 -7.73
C ALA A 433 -14.67 -5.36 -7.42
N THR A 434 -15.19 -5.41 -6.21
CA THR A 434 -16.35 -4.63 -5.77
C THR A 434 -16.00 -3.60 -4.70
N PHE A 435 -15.11 -3.94 -3.78
CA PHE A 435 -14.70 -3.07 -2.67
C PHE A 435 -13.91 -1.85 -3.16
N LEU A 436 -12.94 -2.06 -4.05
CA LEU A 436 -12.11 -0.98 -4.55
C LEU A 436 -12.89 0.04 -5.42
N PRO A 437 -13.76 -0.37 -6.40
CA PRO A 437 -14.61 0.59 -7.10
C PRO A 437 -15.59 1.34 -6.18
N LYS A 438 -16.15 0.65 -5.17
CA LYS A 438 -16.98 1.31 -4.17
C LYS A 438 -16.20 2.35 -3.38
N MET A 439 -15.02 2.01 -2.89
CA MET A 439 -14.13 2.95 -2.18
C MET A 439 -13.80 4.15 -3.07
N LEU A 440 -13.45 3.94 -4.34
CA LEU A 440 -13.18 5.03 -5.28
C LEU A 440 -14.39 5.94 -5.45
N TYR A 441 -15.60 5.39 -5.52
CA TYR A 441 -16.82 6.20 -5.57
C TYR A 441 -17.05 6.98 -4.28
N ASP A 442 -16.91 6.34 -3.13
CA ASP A 442 -17.13 6.97 -1.82
C ASP A 442 -16.13 8.12 -1.57
N TYR A 443 -14.86 7.95 -1.97
CA TYR A 443 -13.78 8.91 -1.69
C TYR A 443 -13.68 10.02 -2.73
N TYR A 444 -13.94 9.71 -4.01
CA TYR A 444 -13.77 10.68 -5.11
C TYR A 444 -15.10 11.18 -5.70
N GLY A 445 -16.24 10.59 -5.34
CA GLY A 445 -17.59 11.06 -5.72
C GLY A 445 -17.94 10.96 -7.20
N SER A 446 -17.07 10.37 -8.03
CA SER A 446 -17.26 10.30 -9.47
C SER A 446 -18.09 9.11 -9.90
N LYS A 447 -19.27 9.39 -10.49
CA LYS A 447 -20.08 8.36 -11.11
C LYS A 447 -19.41 7.70 -12.32
N ASP A 448 -18.55 8.43 -13.04
CA ASP A 448 -17.85 7.90 -14.20
C ASP A 448 -16.90 6.77 -13.81
N LEU A 449 -16.25 6.87 -12.63
CA LEU A 449 -15.45 5.77 -12.07
C LEU A 449 -16.32 4.53 -11.84
N LEU A 450 -17.51 4.74 -11.31
CA LEU A 450 -18.44 3.62 -11.07
C LEU A 450 -18.92 3.01 -12.40
N VAL A 451 -19.27 3.83 -13.41
CA VAL A 451 -19.62 3.35 -14.76
C VAL A 451 -18.48 2.52 -15.35
N GLN A 452 -17.24 3.00 -15.25
CA GLN A 452 -16.08 2.32 -15.83
C GLN A 452 -15.84 0.94 -15.21
N HIS A 453 -16.03 0.82 -13.89
CA HIS A 453 -15.69 -0.39 -13.15
C HIS A 453 -16.90 -1.29 -12.82
N TYR A 454 -18.13 -0.86 -13.06
CA TYR A 454 -19.33 -1.66 -12.84
C TYR A 454 -19.29 -3.04 -13.53
N PRO A 455 -18.80 -3.18 -14.79
CA PRO A 455 -18.67 -4.51 -15.41
C PRO A 455 -17.73 -5.46 -14.66
N LEU A 456 -16.64 -4.95 -14.04
CA LEU A 456 -15.76 -5.76 -13.21
C LEU A 456 -16.49 -6.27 -11.97
N MET A 457 -17.22 -5.37 -11.28
CA MET A 457 -18.00 -5.68 -10.09
C MET A 457 -19.05 -6.76 -10.37
N LYS A 458 -19.84 -6.55 -11.42
CA LYS A 458 -20.95 -7.41 -11.85
C LYS A 458 -20.46 -8.81 -12.21
N ASP A 459 -19.46 -8.89 -13.10
CA ASP A 459 -18.98 -10.18 -13.61
C ASP A 459 -18.38 -11.04 -12.49
N TRP A 460 -17.80 -10.44 -11.44
CA TRP A 460 -17.29 -11.16 -10.26
C TRP A 460 -18.42 -11.84 -9.47
N VAL A 461 -19.45 -11.11 -9.07
CA VAL A 461 -20.56 -11.70 -8.30
C VAL A 461 -21.36 -12.70 -9.13
N ASP A 462 -21.48 -12.46 -10.44
CA ASP A 462 -22.12 -13.40 -11.35
C ASP A 462 -21.28 -14.67 -11.55
N TYR A 463 -19.94 -14.56 -11.51
CA TYR A 463 -19.05 -15.72 -11.53
C TYR A 463 -19.28 -16.62 -10.31
N ILE A 464 -19.28 -16.05 -9.09
CA ILE A 464 -19.54 -16.82 -7.87
C ILE A 464 -20.93 -17.48 -7.96
N HIS A 465 -21.95 -16.70 -8.34
CA HIS A 465 -23.32 -17.22 -8.47
C HIS A 465 -23.42 -18.38 -9.46
N ARG A 466 -22.81 -18.29 -10.64
CA ARG A 466 -22.75 -19.39 -11.61
C ARG A 466 -22.09 -20.65 -11.03
N CYS A 467 -20.98 -20.47 -10.30
CA CYS A 467 -20.31 -21.58 -9.63
C CYS A 467 -21.20 -22.23 -8.55
N ASP A 468 -21.88 -21.43 -7.74
CA ASP A 468 -22.83 -21.92 -6.73
C ASP A 468 -24.03 -22.65 -7.36
N CYS A 469 -24.59 -22.16 -8.47
CA CYS A 469 -25.66 -22.82 -9.19
C CYS A 469 -25.31 -24.25 -9.63
N THR A 470 -24.06 -24.49 -10.08
CA THR A 470 -23.59 -25.84 -10.43
C THR A 470 -23.48 -26.79 -9.24
N ARG A 471 -23.54 -26.26 -8.02
CA ARG A 471 -23.40 -26.97 -6.74
C ARG A 471 -24.70 -27.05 -5.95
N GLY A 472 -25.83 -26.73 -6.56
CA GLY A 472 -27.14 -26.83 -5.97
C GLY A 472 -27.73 -25.52 -5.45
N GLN A 473 -27.15 -24.39 -5.80
CA GLN A 473 -27.61 -23.03 -5.49
C GLN A 473 -27.87 -22.80 -3.99
N LYS A 474 -26.82 -22.99 -3.18
CA LYS A 474 -26.91 -22.80 -1.73
C LYS A 474 -26.97 -21.31 -1.32
N ASN A 475 -26.65 -20.40 -2.23
CA ASN A 475 -26.39 -18.99 -1.97
C ASN A 475 -25.24 -18.76 -0.94
N LEU A 476 -24.23 -19.62 -0.98
CA LEU A 476 -23.04 -19.55 -0.13
C LEU A 476 -21.77 -19.66 -1.00
N TYR A 477 -20.69 -19.02 -0.54
CA TYR A 477 -19.37 -19.18 -1.14
C TYR A 477 -18.51 -20.07 -0.23
N ASP A 478 -18.84 -21.36 -0.17
CA ASP A 478 -18.24 -22.40 0.66
C ASP A 478 -17.34 -23.38 -0.11
N PHE A 479 -16.84 -22.99 -1.27
CA PHE A 479 -16.13 -23.86 -2.21
C PHE A 479 -14.84 -23.24 -2.73
N GLY A 480 -14.03 -24.09 -3.40
CA GLY A 480 -12.71 -23.70 -3.93
C GLY A 480 -11.65 -23.55 -2.82
N PHE A 481 -10.47 -23.12 -3.21
CA PHE A 481 -9.41 -22.75 -2.26
C PHE A 481 -9.73 -21.37 -1.66
N GLN A 482 -9.57 -21.24 -0.36
CA GLN A 482 -9.82 -19.99 0.36
C GLN A 482 -8.71 -19.73 1.38
N PHE A 483 -8.25 -18.49 1.44
CA PHE A 483 -7.25 -18.07 2.42
C PHE A 483 -7.85 -17.91 3.83
N GLY A 484 -9.14 -17.55 3.93
CA GLY A 484 -9.79 -17.27 5.22
C GLY A 484 -9.15 -16.10 5.95
N ASP A 485 -9.05 -16.20 7.27
CA ASP A 485 -8.36 -15.20 8.09
C ASP A 485 -6.84 -15.51 8.10
N TRP A 486 -6.17 -15.10 7.03
CA TRP A 486 -4.76 -15.37 6.77
C TRP A 486 -3.86 -14.80 7.87
N LEU A 487 -2.88 -15.56 8.34
CA LEU A 487 -1.95 -15.23 9.41
C LEU A 487 -2.61 -14.91 10.76
N ALA A 488 -3.86 -15.36 10.99
CA ALA A 488 -4.48 -15.24 12.30
C ALA A 488 -3.76 -16.10 13.35
N LEU A 489 -3.78 -15.64 14.60
CA LEU A 489 -3.07 -16.25 15.73
C LEU A 489 -3.93 -17.24 16.54
N ASP A 490 -5.07 -17.63 16.02
CA ASP A 490 -5.96 -18.66 16.57
C ASP A 490 -5.93 -19.97 15.79
N GLY A 491 -4.97 -20.17 14.91
CA GLY A 491 -4.80 -21.37 14.09
C GLY A 491 -4.59 -22.65 14.90
N SER A 492 -4.45 -23.78 14.23
CA SER A 492 -4.29 -25.09 14.85
C SER A 492 -2.95 -25.25 15.58
N THR A 493 -1.93 -24.50 15.15
CA THR A 493 -0.59 -24.43 15.75
C THR A 493 -0.06 -23.01 15.64
N ASP A 494 0.99 -22.69 16.40
CA ASP A 494 1.67 -21.38 16.36
C ASP A 494 2.32 -21.09 14.99
N GLN A 495 2.51 -22.11 14.16
CA GLN A 495 3.05 -22.01 12.80
C GLN A 495 1.94 -22.02 11.73
N SER A 496 0.67 -22.17 12.11
CA SER A 496 -0.44 -22.15 11.15
C SER A 496 -0.54 -20.79 10.47
N ILE A 497 -0.63 -20.80 9.14
CA ILE A 497 -0.92 -19.61 8.32
C ILE A 497 -2.44 -19.38 8.17
N PHE A 498 -3.25 -20.38 8.54
CA PHE A 498 -4.72 -20.32 8.47
C PHE A 498 -5.30 -20.17 9.89
N GLY A 499 -6.22 -19.21 10.05
CA GLY A 499 -6.99 -19.05 11.28
C GLY A 499 -8.06 -20.13 11.46
N ARG A 500 -8.75 -20.10 12.62
CA ARG A 500 -9.85 -21.02 12.95
C ARG A 500 -11.21 -20.57 12.43
N THR A 501 -11.34 -19.30 12.04
CA THR A 501 -12.60 -18.82 11.49
C THR A 501 -12.92 -19.57 10.21
N ASP A 502 -14.13 -20.12 10.12
CA ASP A 502 -14.57 -20.89 8.97
C ASP A 502 -14.44 -20.09 7.68
N ASN A 503 -13.75 -20.65 6.68
CA ASN A 503 -13.48 -19.96 5.43
C ASN A 503 -14.74 -19.71 4.60
N GLY A 504 -15.68 -20.68 4.57
CA GLY A 504 -16.97 -20.54 3.89
C GLY A 504 -17.81 -19.43 4.50
N TYR A 505 -17.77 -19.29 5.83
CA TYR A 505 -18.40 -18.18 6.53
C TYR A 505 -17.84 -16.82 6.11
N VAL A 506 -16.51 -16.68 6.14
CA VAL A 506 -15.83 -15.44 5.73
C VAL A 506 -16.21 -15.11 4.28
N CYS A 507 -15.98 -16.05 3.37
CA CYS A 507 -16.20 -15.82 1.94
C CYS A 507 -17.67 -15.56 1.59
N SER A 508 -18.62 -16.23 2.26
CA SER A 508 -20.06 -15.98 2.06
C SER A 508 -20.46 -14.57 2.51
N ASN A 509 -19.89 -14.05 3.61
CA ASN A 509 -20.14 -12.67 4.03
C ASN A 509 -19.57 -11.65 3.03
N TYR A 510 -18.40 -11.90 2.46
CA TYR A 510 -17.83 -11.05 1.41
C TYR A 510 -18.65 -11.16 0.10
N PHE A 511 -19.15 -12.34 -0.26
CA PHE A 511 -20.06 -12.52 -1.39
C PHE A 511 -21.37 -11.72 -1.20
N TYR A 512 -21.94 -11.75 0.02
CA TYR A 512 -23.07 -10.89 0.38
C TYR A 512 -22.75 -9.41 0.18
N ALA A 513 -21.65 -8.93 0.77
CA ALA A 513 -21.25 -7.54 0.68
C ALA A 513 -20.97 -7.10 -0.76
N SER A 514 -20.26 -7.92 -1.54
CA SER A 514 -19.97 -7.67 -2.95
C SER A 514 -21.25 -7.58 -3.79
N THR A 515 -22.20 -8.51 -3.57
CA THR A 515 -23.49 -8.49 -4.27
C THR A 515 -24.31 -7.24 -3.91
N LYS A 516 -24.29 -6.84 -2.63
CA LYS A 516 -24.92 -5.61 -2.16
C LYS A 516 -24.29 -4.36 -2.79
N TYR A 517 -22.96 -4.31 -2.93
CA TYR A 517 -22.25 -3.20 -3.57
C TYR A 517 -22.57 -3.10 -5.07
N VAL A 518 -22.79 -4.23 -5.75
CA VAL A 518 -23.29 -4.23 -7.14
C VAL A 518 -24.71 -3.67 -7.20
N ALA A 519 -25.61 -4.06 -6.29
CA ALA A 519 -26.96 -3.51 -6.21
C ALA A 519 -26.95 -1.99 -5.99
N ASP A 520 -26.12 -1.52 -5.04
CA ASP A 520 -26.02 -0.10 -4.72
C ASP A 520 -25.41 0.70 -5.89
N ALA A 521 -24.39 0.16 -6.57
CA ALA A 521 -23.81 0.75 -7.77
C ALA A 521 -24.86 0.85 -8.90
N ALA A 522 -25.62 -0.22 -9.13
CA ALA A 522 -26.70 -0.24 -10.12
C ALA A 522 -27.77 0.83 -9.82
N LYS A 523 -28.15 1.03 -8.54
CA LYS A 523 -29.08 2.10 -8.11
C LYS A 523 -28.52 3.49 -8.42
N VAL A 524 -27.24 3.73 -8.09
CA VAL A 524 -26.57 5.02 -8.36
C VAL A 524 -26.53 5.32 -9.87
N LEU A 525 -26.33 4.28 -10.69
CA LEU A 525 -26.23 4.36 -12.15
C LEU A 525 -27.61 4.34 -12.82
N GLY A 526 -28.70 4.04 -12.09
CA GLY A 526 -30.06 3.95 -12.64
C GLY A 526 -30.29 2.71 -13.52
N LEU A 527 -29.57 1.61 -13.24
CA LEU A 527 -29.66 0.37 -14.00
C LEU A 527 -30.86 -0.51 -13.53
N ALA A 528 -31.51 -1.17 -14.45
CA ALA A 528 -32.72 -1.96 -14.18
C ALA A 528 -32.43 -3.20 -13.30
N GLU A 529 -31.22 -3.74 -13.35
CA GLU A 529 -30.84 -4.92 -12.58
C GLU A 529 -30.60 -4.65 -11.06
N ALA A 530 -30.74 -3.44 -10.59
CA ALA A 530 -30.53 -3.10 -9.17
C ALA A 530 -31.37 -3.96 -8.21
N GLU A 531 -32.65 -4.19 -8.55
CA GLU A 531 -33.57 -5.00 -7.73
C GLU A 531 -33.22 -6.50 -7.74
N GLU A 532 -32.70 -7.01 -8.86
CA GLU A 532 -32.24 -8.41 -8.98
C GLU A 532 -31.09 -8.65 -8.01
N TYR A 533 -30.05 -7.75 -8.00
CA TYR A 533 -28.91 -7.90 -7.10
C TYR A 533 -29.28 -7.66 -5.63
N GLU A 534 -30.22 -6.77 -5.33
CA GLU A 534 -30.75 -6.62 -3.96
C GLU A 534 -31.40 -7.91 -3.47
N THR A 535 -32.25 -8.53 -4.30
CA THR A 535 -32.92 -9.80 -3.99
C THR A 535 -31.88 -10.92 -3.79
N ARG A 536 -30.86 -10.98 -4.64
CA ARG A 536 -29.78 -11.96 -4.53
C ARG A 536 -28.97 -11.75 -3.26
N ALA A 537 -28.63 -10.53 -2.92
CA ALA A 537 -27.92 -10.21 -1.67
C ALA A 537 -28.72 -10.67 -0.45
N GLU A 538 -30.03 -10.42 -0.42
CA GLU A 538 -30.88 -10.87 0.70
C GLU A 538 -30.98 -12.41 0.77
N ALA A 539 -31.02 -13.11 -0.36
CA ALA A 539 -30.98 -14.57 -0.40
C ALA A 539 -29.65 -15.12 0.19
N ILE A 540 -28.51 -14.51 -0.16
CA ILE A 540 -27.19 -14.86 0.39
C ILE A 540 -27.17 -14.60 1.90
N ARG A 541 -27.65 -13.43 2.34
CA ARG A 541 -27.73 -13.08 3.77
C ARG A 541 -28.55 -14.12 4.57
N ASN A 542 -29.70 -14.51 4.04
CA ASN A 542 -30.57 -15.50 4.69
C ASN A 542 -29.88 -16.88 4.74
N ALA A 543 -29.21 -17.31 3.68
CA ALA A 543 -28.43 -18.54 3.69
C ALA A 543 -27.32 -18.55 4.76
N ILE A 544 -26.57 -17.42 4.91
CA ILE A 544 -25.56 -17.28 5.96
C ILE A 544 -26.21 -17.38 7.36
N LEU A 545 -27.37 -16.74 7.56
CA LEU A 545 -28.08 -16.78 8.84
C LEU A 545 -28.63 -18.18 9.17
N GLU A 546 -28.98 -18.96 8.17
CA GLU A 546 -29.46 -20.34 8.32
C GLU A 546 -28.30 -21.30 8.64
N GLU A 547 -27.19 -21.21 7.89
CA GLU A 547 -26.06 -22.12 8.00
C GLU A 547 -25.21 -21.86 9.26
N TYR A 548 -24.91 -20.60 9.58
CA TYR A 548 -23.93 -20.25 10.59
C TYR A 548 -24.49 -19.73 11.91
N PHE A 549 -25.82 -19.57 12.01
CA PHE A 549 -26.45 -19.08 13.24
C PHE A 549 -27.50 -20.05 13.78
N THR A 550 -27.50 -20.21 15.09
CA THR A 550 -28.58 -20.96 15.73
C THR A 550 -29.94 -20.27 15.55
N PRO A 551 -31.06 -21.00 15.71
CA PRO A 551 -32.40 -20.39 15.69
C PRO A 551 -32.53 -19.20 16.63
N THR A 552 -31.85 -19.22 17.78
CA THR A 552 -31.86 -18.15 18.79
C THR A 552 -30.86 -17.03 18.49
N GLY A 553 -30.20 -17.01 17.33
CA GLY A 553 -29.29 -15.93 16.90
C GLY A 553 -27.86 -15.99 17.44
N ARG A 554 -27.41 -17.11 18.03
CA ARG A 554 -26.02 -17.29 18.40
C ARG A 554 -25.19 -17.64 17.17
N LEU A 555 -24.11 -16.92 16.92
CA LEU A 555 -23.13 -17.32 15.91
C LEU A 555 -22.45 -18.63 16.34
N ALA A 556 -22.39 -19.61 15.43
CA ALA A 556 -21.74 -20.90 15.68
C ALA A 556 -20.22 -20.79 15.74
N ILE A 557 -19.64 -19.77 15.12
CA ILE A 557 -18.20 -19.54 14.99
C ILE A 557 -17.75 -18.61 16.12
N ASP A 558 -17.10 -19.18 17.16
CA ASP A 558 -16.63 -18.45 18.36
C ASP A 558 -15.18 -17.99 18.18
N THR A 559 -14.94 -17.07 17.23
CA THR A 559 -13.65 -16.41 16.97
C THR A 559 -13.81 -14.90 16.93
N GLN A 560 -12.73 -14.13 17.21
CA GLN A 560 -12.78 -12.67 17.09
C GLN A 560 -13.22 -12.25 15.69
N THR A 561 -12.59 -12.80 14.68
CA THR A 561 -12.88 -12.50 13.27
C THR A 561 -14.31 -12.87 12.88
N GLY A 562 -14.84 -13.98 13.37
CA GLY A 562 -16.22 -14.36 13.13
C GLY A 562 -17.23 -13.31 13.59
N TYR A 563 -17.07 -12.78 14.81
CA TYR A 563 -17.92 -11.70 15.33
C TYR A 563 -17.69 -10.37 14.60
N LEU A 564 -16.43 -10.02 14.29
CA LEU A 564 -16.10 -8.79 13.56
C LEU A 564 -16.71 -8.76 12.17
N VAL A 565 -16.65 -9.87 11.43
CA VAL A 565 -17.27 -10.02 10.11
C VAL A 565 -18.79 -9.86 10.18
N ALA A 566 -19.45 -10.49 11.19
CA ALA A 566 -20.89 -10.31 11.40
C ALA A 566 -21.26 -8.83 11.62
N LEU A 567 -20.52 -8.13 12.47
CA LEU A 567 -20.75 -6.71 12.76
C LEU A 567 -20.46 -5.81 11.56
N LYS A 568 -19.36 -6.06 10.84
CA LYS A 568 -18.95 -5.28 9.67
C LYS A 568 -20.00 -5.28 8.58
N PHE A 569 -20.57 -6.43 8.27
CA PHE A 569 -21.53 -6.59 7.18
C PHE A 569 -22.99 -6.58 7.61
N GLY A 570 -23.27 -6.48 8.92
CA GLY A 570 -24.64 -6.45 9.43
C GLY A 570 -25.39 -7.79 9.32
N VAL A 571 -24.64 -8.92 9.25
CA VAL A 571 -25.21 -10.26 9.12
C VAL A 571 -25.38 -10.89 10.50
N TYR A 572 -26.52 -10.63 11.11
CA TYR A 572 -26.89 -11.15 12.42
C TYR A 572 -28.42 -11.11 12.59
N LYS A 573 -28.96 -11.92 13.52
CA LYS A 573 -30.37 -11.90 13.94
C LYS A 573 -30.58 -10.86 15.05
N GLU A 574 -29.62 -10.70 15.95
CA GLU A 574 -29.64 -9.77 17.07
C GLU A 574 -28.24 -9.19 17.31
N LYS A 575 -28.10 -7.87 17.10
CA LYS A 575 -26.81 -7.16 17.16
C LYS A 575 -26.12 -7.27 18.51
N GLN A 576 -26.88 -7.03 19.59
CA GLN A 576 -26.33 -7.02 20.94
C GLN A 576 -25.70 -8.38 21.31
N ARG A 577 -26.32 -9.47 20.84
CA ARG A 577 -25.79 -10.81 21.08
C ARG A 577 -24.44 -11.06 20.43
N ILE A 578 -24.19 -10.44 19.27
CA ILE A 578 -22.86 -10.51 18.60
C ILE A 578 -21.84 -9.67 19.36
N ILE A 579 -22.22 -8.48 19.81
CA ILE A 579 -21.36 -7.62 20.67
C ILE A 579 -20.98 -8.35 21.96
N ASP A 580 -21.95 -8.93 22.65
CA ASP A 580 -21.71 -9.69 23.88
C ASP A 580 -20.81 -10.92 23.64
N GLY A 581 -21.03 -11.60 22.49
CA GLY A 581 -20.19 -12.72 22.03
C GLY A 581 -18.74 -12.29 21.81
N LEU A 582 -18.53 -11.17 21.11
CA LEU A 582 -17.19 -10.61 20.86
C LEU A 582 -16.49 -10.20 22.15
N GLN A 583 -17.20 -9.48 23.05
CA GLN A 583 -16.63 -9.10 24.35
C GLN A 583 -16.24 -10.33 25.20
N ASN A 584 -17.06 -11.39 25.19
CA ASN A 584 -16.75 -12.64 25.87
C ASN A 584 -15.56 -13.35 25.21
N ARG A 585 -15.45 -13.28 23.86
CA ARG A 585 -14.31 -13.84 23.14
C ARG A 585 -13.01 -13.09 23.49
N PHE A 586 -13.03 -11.77 23.58
CA PHE A 586 -11.87 -11.00 24.05
C PHE A 586 -11.41 -11.42 25.45
N LYS A 587 -12.35 -11.60 26.38
CA LYS A 587 -12.00 -12.09 27.72
C LYS A 587 -11.34 -13.48 27.69
N LYS A 588 -11.87 -14.42 26.90
CA LYS A 588 -11.27 -15.75 26.71
C LYS A 588 -9.88 -15.68 26.09
N ASP A 589 -9.63 -14.71 25.20
CA ASP A 589 -8.35 -14.46 24.55
C ASP A 589 -7.44 -13.52 25.39
N LEU A 590 -7.75 -13.32 26.68
CA LEU A 590 -7.01 -12.45 27.60
C LEU A 590 -6.84 -11.01 27.07
N ASN A 591 -7.84 -10.52 26.33
CA ASN A 591 -7.80 -9.24 25.63
C ASN A 591 -6.60 -9.07 24.66
N ARG A 592 -6.12 -10.19 24.10
CA ARG A 592 -5.10 -10.19 23.05
C ARG A 592 -5.75 -10.29 21.68
N LEU A 593 -5.16 -9.62 20.71
CA LEU A 593 -5.52 -9.74 19.31
C LEU A 593 -5.26 -11.18 18.83
N LYS A 594 -6.20 -11.73 18.05
CA LYS A 594 -6.06 -13.06 17.42
C LYS A 594 -6.33 -13.04 15.93
N GLY A 595 -6.91 -11.96 15.41
CA GLY A 595 -7.22 -11.81 13.99
C GLY A 595 -5.99 -11.75 13.10
N GLY A 596 -6.17 -12.22 11.87
CA GLY A 596 -5.23 -12.10 10.76
C GLY A 596 -5.64 -10.98 9.79
N PHE A 597 -5.41 -11.18 8.48
CA PHE A 597 -5.70 -10.17 7.45
C PHE A 597 -7.17 -9.77 7.34
N VAL A 598 -8.10 -10.62 7.76
CA VAL A 598 -9.52 -10.25 7.81
C VAL A 598 -9.85 -9.58 9.15
N GLY A 599 -9.58 -10.26 10.25
CA GLY A 599 -10.03 -9.80 11.57
C GLY A 599 -9.29 -8.57 12.08
N ALA A 600 -7.97 -8.56 12.02
CA ALA A 600 -7.17 -7.47 12.58
C ALA A 600 -7.32 -6.16 11.79
N THR A 601 -7.39 -6.22 10.45
CA THR A 601 -7.45 -5.04 9.60
C THR A 601 -8.74 -4.24 9.77
N MET A 602 -9.85 -4.87 10.11
CA MET A 602 -11.14 -4.20 10.37
C MET A 602 -11.42 -3.92 11.85
N MET A 603 -10.64 -4.50 12.78
CA MET A 603 -11.00 -4.56 14.20
C MET A 603 -11.30 -3.19 14.79
N ASN A 604 -10.36 -2.25 14.73
CA ASN A 604 -10.49 -0.97 15.42
C ASN A 604 -11.68 -0.14 14.89
N CYS A 605 -11.89 -0.15 13.58
CA CYS A 605 -13.02 0.52 12.95
C CYS A 605 -14.35 -0.13 13.36
N VAL A 606 -14.46 -1.46 13.30
CA VAL A 606 -15.68 -2.18 13.69
C VAL A 606 -16.00 -1.99 15.16
N LEU A 607 -15.00 -1.98 16.04
CA LEU A 607 -15.19 -1.69 17.47
C LEU A 607 -15.76 -0.29 17.67
N ALA A 608 -15.19 0.71 17.02
CA ALA A 608 -15.67 2.10 17.12
C ALA A 608 -17.09 2.26 16.56
N GLU A 609 -17.41 1.66 15.42
CA GLU A 609 -18.75 1.66 14.80
C GLU A 609 -19.82 1.03 15.69
N ASN A 610 -19.42 0.21 16.65
CA ASN A 610 -20.30 -0.52 17.54
C ASN A 610 -20.20 -0.06 19.01
N GLY A 611 -19.71 1.17 19.26
CA GLY A 611 -19.70 1.79 20.59
C GLY A 611 -18.61 1.26 21.53
N MET A 612 -17.60 0.57 21.00
CA MET A 612 -16.47 0.00 21.76
C MET A 612 -15.16 0.74 21.46
N VAL A 613 -15.20 2.07 21.32
CA VAL A 613 -14.04 2.89 20.95
C VAL A 613 -12.90 2.79 21.96
N ASP A 614 -13.21 2.71 23.27
CA ASP A 614 -12.20 2.55 24.32
C ASP A 614 -11.42 1.23 24.11
N LYS A 615 -12.13 0.16 23.70
CA LYS A 615 -11.51 -1.13 23.39
C LYS A 615 -10.63 -1.07 22.14
N ALA A 616 -11.03 -0.28 21.13
CA ALA A 616 -10.20 -0.05 19.95
C ALA A 616 -8.89 0.65 20.32
N TYR A 617 -8.96 1.65 21.21
CA TYR A 617 -7.76 2.29 21.74
C TYR A 617 -6.89 1.35 22.59
N ASP A 618 -7.48 0.47 23.38
CA ASP A 618 -6.73 -0.52 24.15
C ASP A 618 -5.89 -1.44 23.25
N PHE A 619 -6.45 -1.89 22.12
CA PHE A 619 -5.69 -2.66 21.15
C PHE A 619 -4.62 -1.83 20.42
N LEU A 620 -4.94 -0.57 20.09
CA LEU A 620 -3.99 0.32 19.41
C LEU A 620 -2.75 0.62 20.28
N PHE A 621 -2.97 0.87 21.59
CA PHE A 621 -1.92 1.20 22.54
C PHE A 621 -1.25 -0.04 23.19
N PHE A 622 -1.65 -1.23 22.81
CA PHE A 622 -1.04 -2.43 23.34
C PHE A 622 0.40 -2.58 22.80
N GLU A 623 1.37 -2.58 23.70
CA GLU A 623 2.80 -2.57 23.37
C GLU A 623 3.40 -3.95 23.22
N GLY A 624 2.70 -4.99 23.71
CA GLY A 624 3.16 -6.36 23.66
C GLY A 624 2.79 -7.11 22.38
N PHE A 625 3.21 -8.37 22.33
CA PHE A 625 2.81 -9.32 21.30
C PHE A 625 1.44 -9.94 21.60
N PRO A 626 0.54 -10.00 20.62
CA PRO A 626 0.55 -9.35 19.31
C PRO A 626 -0.02 -7.93 19.38
N GLY A 627 0.62 -6.99 18.71
CA GLY A 627 0.17 -5.59 18.68
C GLY A 627 1.00 -4.74 17.73
N TRP A 628 0.43 -3.63 17.29
CA TRP A 628 1.11 -2.69 16.37
C TRP A 628 2.35 -2.05 16.98
N LEU A 629 2.29 -1.71 18.28
CA LEU A 629 3.41 -1.05 18.97
C LEU A 629 4.55 -2.01 19.32
N TYR A 630 4.31 -3.32 19.32
CA TYR A 630 5.37 -4.33 19.48
C TYR A 630 6.47 -4.18 18.41
N ALA A 631 6.09 -4.09 17.13
CA ALA A 631 7.04 -3.91 16.06
C ALA A 631 7.82 -2.58 16.17
N ILE A 632 7.13 -1.50 16.58
CA ILE A 632 7.73 -0.18 16.80
C ILE A 632 8.76 -0.23 17.93
N ASN A 633 8.46 -0.91 19.03
CA ASN A 633 9.38 -1.10 20.15
C ASN A 633 10.66 -1.87 19.74
N LEU A 634 10.58 -2.72 18.70
CA LEU A 634 11.72 -3.41 18.10
C LEU A 634 12.37 -2.63 16.94
N GLY A 635 12.03 -1.36 16.76
CA GLY A 635 12.67 -0.47 15.78
C GLY A 635 12.13 -0.56 14.35
N ALA A 636 10.90 -1.05 14.17
CA ALA A 636 10.24 -1.07 12.86
C ALA A 636 10.05 0.33 12.30
N THR A 637 10.42 0.53 11.04
CA THR A 637 10.20 1.77 10.27
C THR A 637 9.17 1.60 9.15
N THR A 638 8.61 0.40 9.03
CA THR A 638 7.54 -0.02 8.11
C THR A 638 6.63 -1.00 8.83
N ILE A 639 5.49 -1.33 8.25
CA ILE A 639 4.58 -2.37 8.77
C ILE A 639 5.13 -3.75 8.42
N TRP A 640 5.10 -4.69 9.37
CA TRP A 640 5.53 -6.06 9.18
C TRP A 640 4.39 -6.97 8.70
N GLU A 641 4.72 -8.02 7.95
CA GLU A 641 3.79 -9.02 7.45
C GLU A 641 3.16 -9.87 8.57
N ARG A 642 3.96 -10.23 9.57
CA ARG A 642 3.54 -11.03 10.71
C ARG A 642 3.69 -10.25 12.01
N TRP A 643 2.82 -10.53 12.96
CA TRP A 643 2.91 -9.93 14.30
C TRP A 643 4.25 -10.21 14.98
N ASN A 644 4.85 -11.39 14.71
CA ASN A 644 6.13 -11.84 15.24
C ASN A 644 7.23 -11.91 14.18
N SER A 645 7.23 -11.04 13.18
CA SER A 645 8.28 -11.05 12.15
C SER A 645 9.68 -11.02 12.74
N VAL A 646 9.87 -10.24 13.79
CA VAL A 646 11.07 -10.25 14.63
C VAL A 646 10.66 -10.66 16.05
N LEU A 647 11.42 -11.55 16.66
CA LEU A 647 11.21 -12.03 18.02
C LEU A 647 11.79 -11.05 19.05
N PRO A 648 11.43 -11.15 20.35
CA PRO A 648 11.92 -10.23 21.37
C PRO A 648 13.45 -10.17 21.51
N ASP A 649 14.15 -11.25 21.16
CA ASP A 649 15.62 -11.30 21.16
C ASP A 649 16.26 -10.67 19.90
N GLY A 650 15.45 -10.08 19.03
CA GLY A 650 15.88 -9.48 17.76
C GLY A 650 16.11 -10.48 16.64
N SER A 651 15.87 -11.80 16.86
CA SER A 651 15.97 -12.77 15.80
C SER A 651 14.74 -12.77 14.89
N ILE A 652 14.94 -13.08 13.61
CA ILE A 652 13.85 -13.23 12.66
C ILE A 652 13.09 -14.55 12.89
N SER A 653 11.76 -14.53 12.87
CA SER A 653 10.94 -15.70 13.24
C SER A 653 10.90 -16.79 12.15
N GLY A 654 11.39 -16.50 10.96
CA GLY A 654 11.46 -17.44 9.83
C GLY A 654 11.73 -16.69 8.52
N THR A 655 12.07 -17.43 7.47
CA THR A 655 12.50 -16.85 6.18
C THR A 655 11.48 -16.99 5.06
N GLY A 656 10.61 -18.00 5.13
CA GLY A 656 9.71 -18.35 4.01
C GLY A 656 8.61 -17.34 3.73
N MET A 657 8.00 -16.80 4.78
CA MET A 657 6.91 -15.81 4.72
C MET A 657 7.16 -14.76 5.80
N ASN A 658 8.06 -13.83 5.53
CA ASN A 658 8.44 -12.80 6.49
C ASN A 658 9.05 -11.59 5.79
N SER A 659 8.20 -10.63 5.49
CA SER A 659 8.59 -9.30 5.01
C SER A 659 8.51 -8.30 6.16
N LEU A 660 9.52 -7.44 6.28
CA LEU A 660 9.47 -6.33 7.23
C LEU A 660 8.85 -5.06 6.61
N ASN A 661 8.39 -5.14 5.36
CA ASN A 661 7.74 -4.05 4.64
C ASN A 661 6.51 -4.56 3.88
N HIS A 662 5.37 -4.68 4.63
CA HIS A 662 4.13 -5.27 4.14
C HIS A 662 2.94 -4.48 4.71
N TYR A 663 2.22 -3.73 3.89
CA TYR A 663 1.34 -2.64 4.33
C TYR A 663 0.00 -3.05 4.94
N SER A 664 -0.47 -4.30 4.80
CA SER A 664 -1.85 -4.70 5.12
C SER A 664 -2.31 -4.33 6.53
N TYR A 665 -1.51 -4.61 7.57
CA TYR A 665 -1.85 -4.23 8.94
C TYR A 665 -1.75 -2.72 9.22
N GLY A 666 -1.19 -1.94 8.31
CA GLY A 666 -1.21 -0.47 8.34
C GLY A 666 -2.60 0.12 8.17
N SER A 667 -3.58 -0.70 7.74
CA SER A 667 -5.01 -0.35 7.66
C SER A 667 -5.59 0.16 8.98
N VAL A 668 -4.98 -0.15 10.13
CA VAL A 668 -5.37 0.41 11.44
C VAL A 668 -5.38 1.95 11.46
N VAL A 669 -4.61 2.61 10.61
CA VAL A 669 -4.55 4.08 10.54
C VAL A 669 -5.87 4.68 10.04
N GLU A 670 -6.72 3.93 9.33
CA GLU A 670 -8.10 4.35 9.02
C GLU A 670 -8.87 4.72 10.30
N PHE A 671 -8.64 4.00 11.41
CA PHE A 671 -9.25 4.30 12.69
C PHE A 671 -8.83 5.70 13.21
N LEU A 672 -7.58 6.10 12.99
CA LEU A 672 -7.12 7.42 13.42
C LEU A 672 -7.84 8.54 12.65
N TYR A 673 -8.02 8.41 11.34
CA TYR A 673 -8.76 9.39 10.54
C TYR A 673 -10.25 9.41 10.86
N ARG A 674 -10.89 8.23 10.83
CA ARG A 674 -12.36 8.15 10.89
C ARG A 674 -12.93 8.24 12.30
N TYR A 675 -12.18 7.79 13.31
CA TYR A 675 -12.73 7.70 14.67
C TYR A 675 -11.94 8.51 15.70
N ALA A 676 -10.61 8.52 15.66
CA ALA A 676 -9.85 9.37 16.57
C ALA A 676 -10.01 10.86 16.20
N ALA A 677 -9.79 11.22 14.94
CA ALA A 677 -10.08 12.56 14.41
C ALA A 677 -11.56 12.77 14.09
N GLY A 678 -12.28 11.69 13.75
CA GLY A 678 -13.71 11.69 13.53
C GLY A 678 -14.16 12.10 12.12
N ILE A 679 -13.30 12.12 11.10
CA ILE A 679 -13.65 12.53 9.73
C ILE A 679 -14.31 11.35 8.99
N ILE A 680 -15.63 11.30 8.93
CA ILE A 680 -16.40 10.19 8.35
C ILE A 680 -17.21 10.71 7.15
N PRO A 681 -17.01 10.18 5.93
CA PRO A 681 -17.81 10.57 4.78
C PRO A 681 -19.28 10.16 4.95
N VAL A 682 -20.21 11.07 4.65
CA VAL A 682 -21.67 10.82 4.63
C VAL A 682 -22.18 10.81 3.20
N LYS A 683 -21.60 11.62 2.34
CA LYS A 683 -21.87 11.61 0.90
C LYS A 683 -20.57 11.35 0.12
N PRO A 684 -20.67 10.70 -1.04
CA PRO A 684 -19.50 10.45 -1.89
C PRO A 684 -18.69 11.72 -2.16
N GLY A 685 -17.35 11.59 -2.18
CA GLY A 685 -16.41 12.69 -2.40
C GLY A 685 -16.19 13.58 -1.17
N PHE A 686 -16.72 13.21 -0.01
CA PHE A 686 -16.65 14.04 1.22
C PHE A 686 -17.41 15.37 1.13
N ARG A 687 -18.37 15.50 0.21
CA ARG A 687 -19.18 16.73 0.12
C ARG A 687 -20.01 16.98 1.37
N LYS A 688 -20.36 15.93 2.09
CA LYS A 688 -20.92 15.98 3.44
C LYS A 688 -20.20 14.97 4.31
N VAL A 689 -19.72 15.42 5.45
CA VAL A 689 -19.03 14.57 6.44
C VAL A 689 -19.72 14.63 7.79
N LYS A 690 -19.49 13.61 8.59
CA LYS A 690 -19.67 13.67 10.03
C LYS A 690 -18.30 13.87 10.66
N ILE A 691 -18.15 14.88 11.54
CA ILE A 691 -16.96 15.08 12.35
C ILE A 691 -17.32 14.73 13.78
N ALA A 692 -16.88 13.55 14.22
CA ALA A 692 -17.20 12.97 15.52
C ALA A 692 -15.93 12.45 16.21
N PRO A 693 -15.06 13.33 16.69
CA PRO A 693 -13.80 12.96 17.31
C PRO A 693 -14.02 12.22 18.63
N ASN A 694 -13.12 11.27 18.93
CA ASN A 694 -13.07 10.56 20.19
C ASN A 694 -11.75 10.85 20.91
N PRO A 695 -11.66 11.92 21.69
CA PRO A 695 -10.46 12.27 22.45
C PRO A 695 -10.03 11.15 23.39
N GLU A 696 -8.72 10.90 23.46
CA GLU A 696 -8.08 9.86 24.26
C GLU A 696 -6.84 10.43 24.95
N ILE A 697 -6.74 10.28 26.26
CA ILE A 697 -5.65 10.87 27.04
C ILE A 697 -4.26 10.36 26.63
N ARG A 698 -4.15 9.12 26.18
CA ARG A 698 -2.88 8.52 25.70
C ARG A 698 -2.37 9.16 24.42
N LEU A 699 -3.26 9.81 23.66
CA LEU A 699 -2.88 10.67 22.54
C LEU A 699 -2.56 12.10 22.98
N GLY A 700 -3.19 12.57 24.07
CA GLY A 700 -3.06 13.93 24.56
C GLY A 700 -3.71 14.95 23.63
N CYS A 701 -3.12 15.17 22.47
CA CYS A 701 -3.65 15.97 21.36
C CYS A 701 -3.62 15.15 20.07
N LEU A 702 -4.46 15.55 19.12
CA LEU A 702 -4.45 15.03 17.77
C LEU A 702 -4.68 16.18 16.78
N GLU A 703 -3.80 16.30 15.82
CA GLU A 703 -3.93 17.16 14.65
C GLU A 703 -4.16 16.26 13.44
N CYS A 704 -5.24 16.51 12.69
CA CYS A 704 -5.59 15.74 11.50
C CYS A 704 -6.10 16.66 10.40
N SER A 705 -5.57 16.48 9.21
CA SER A 705 -6.13 17.05 8.01
C SER A 705 -6.25 16.03 6.89
N TYR A 706 -7.25 16.25 6.03
CA TYR A 706 -7.50 15.45 4.84
C TYR A 706 -7.90 16.33 3.66
N ASP A 707 -7.11 16.30 2.59
CA ASP A 707 -7.38 16.99 1.33
C ASP A 707 -8.29 16.12 0.44
N SER A 708 -9.61 16.35 0.56
CA SER A 708 -10.60 15.68 -0.29
C SER A 708 -10.69 16.33 -1.66
N VAL A 709 -11.42 15.70 -2.59
CA VAL A 709 -11.70 16.30 -3.93
C VAL A 709 -12.45 17.63 -3.88
N PHE A 710 -13.08 17.97 -2.75
CA PHE A 710 -13.76 19.24 -2.51
C PHE A 710 -12.96 20.21 -1.65
N GLY A 711 -11.77 19.84 -1.20
CA GLY A 711 -10.87 20.65 -0.40
C GLY A 711 -10.53 20.06 0.96
N LYS A 712 -9.82 20.84 1.75
CA LYS A 712 -9.21 20.39 3.01
C LYS A 712 -10.21 20.40 4.16
N TYR A 713 -10.36 19.26 4.83
CA TYR A 713 -10.94 19.12 6.15
C TYR A 713 -9.84 19.14 7.21
N VAL A 714 -10.11 19.81 8.33
CA VAL A 714 -9.28 19.78 9.55
C VAL A 714 -10.15 19.34 10.72
N SER A 715 -9.63 18.45 11.53
CA SER A 715 -10.25 18.02 12.79
C SER A 715 -9.17 17.81 13.84
N ASN A 716 -8.86 18.85 14.57
CA ASN A 716 -7.87 18.86 15.65
C ASN A 716 -8.57 18.87 16.99
N TRP A 717 -7.98 18.20 17.98
CA TRP A 717 -8.42 18.30 19.35
C TRP A 717 -7.25 18.16 20.33
N CYS A 718 -7.43 18.71 21.54
CA CYS A 718 -6.45 18.61 22.62
C CYS A 718 -7.14 18.53 23.96
N ILE A 719 -6.61 17.70 24.85
CA ILE A 719 -7.01 17.61 26.25
C ILE A 719 -6.09 18.54 27.05
N LYS A 720 -6.64 19.58 27.63
CA LYS A 720 -5.90 20.56 28.44
C LYS A 720 -5.59 20.01 29.81
N GLU A 721 -4.61 20.62 30.51
CA GLU A 721 -4.22 20.23 31.87
C GLU A 721 -5.38 20.41 32.90
N ASP A 722 -6.26 21.37 32.67
CA ASP A 722 -7.46 21.59 33.48
C ASP A 722 -8.62 20.62 33.17
N GLY A 723 -8.42 19.69 32.23
CA GLY A 723 -9.40 18.68 31.81
C GLY A 723 -10.37 19.16 30.74
N LYS A 724 -10.28 20.40 30.29
CA LYS A 724 -11.07 20.90 29.16
C LYS A 724 -10.62 20.32 27.85
N LEU A 725 -11.54 20.21 26.90
CA LEU A 725 -11.28 19.82 25.52
C LEU A 725 -11.32 21.05 24.61
N THR A 726 -10.33 21.17 23.76
CA THR A 726 -10.34 22.16 22.68
C THR A 726 -10.41 21.45 21.34
N PHE A 727 -11.16 22.05 20.39
CA PHE A 727 -11.30 21.55 19.04
C PHE A 727 -11.10 22.69 18.05
N HIS A 728 -10.42 22.40 16.94
CA HIS A 728 -10.32 23.24 15.77
C HIS A 728 -10.79 22.45 14.56
N ILE A 729 -11.82 22.94 13.87
CA ILE A 729 -12.47 22.25 12.76
C ILE A 729 -12.53 23.18 11.55
N GLU A 730 -12.06 22.70 10.40
CA GLU A 730 -12.24 23.40 9.12
C GLU A 730 -13.08 22.55 8.17
N VAL A 731 -14.03 23.19 7.52
CA VAL A 731 -14.90 22.63 6.51
C VAL A 731 -14.65 23.36 5.20
N PRO A 732 -14.29 22.67 4.09
CA PRO A 732 -13.97 23.31 2.84
C PRO A 732 -15.21 23.94 2.15
N PHE A 733 -14.96 24.77 1.16
CA PHE A 733 -15.99 25.45 0.37
C PHE A 733 -16.99 24.44 -0.25
N ASP A 734 -18.28 24.84 -0.27
CA ASP A 734 -19.41 24.05 -0.80
C ASP A 734 -19.57 22.66 -0.13
N CYS A 735 -19.09 22.52 1.12
CA CYS A 735 -19.21 21.32 1.93
C CYS A 735 -19.96 21.59 3.24
N GLU A 736 -20.46 20.51 3.84
CA GLU A 736 -21.16 20.52 5.11
C GLU A 736 -20.55 19.47 6.06
N ALA A 737 -20.48 19.81 7.35
CA ALA A 737 -20.09 18.88 8.40
C ALA A 737 -21.15 18.81 9.50
N GLU A 738 -21.64 17.61 9.80
CA GLU A 738 -22.37 17.33 11.03
C GLU A 738 -21.35 17.09 12.15
N VAL A 739 -21.16 18.08 12.99
CA VAL A 739 -20.18 18.05 14.09
C VAL A 739 -20.83 17.52 15.36
N CYS A 740 -20.32 16.42 15.87
CA CYS A 740 -20.76 15.71 17.07
C CYS A 740 -19.63 15.70 18.09
N LEU A 741 -19.47 16.75 18.86
CA LEU A 741 -18.48 16.82 19.94
C LEU A 741 -18.95 16.01 21.16
N PRO A 742 -18.02 15.49 21.98
CA PRO A 742 -18.37 14.77 23.21
C PRO A 742 -19.34 15.55 24.09
N GLU A 743 -20.40 14.91 24.57
CA GLU A 743 -21.41 15.46 25.49
C GLU A 743 -22.11 16.73 24.98
N GLN A 744 -22.02 17.07 23.69
CA GLN A 744 -22.67 18.20 23.06
C GLN A 744 -23.75 17.75 22.07
N GLU A 745 -24.75 18.60 21.85
CA GLU A 745 -25.70 18.41 20.77
C GLU A 745 -24.99 18.58 19.43
N SER A 746 -25.38 17.76 18.42
CA SER A 746 -24.82 17.85 17.08
C SER A 746 -25.14 19.18 16.43
N LYS A 747 -24.21 19.72 15.66
CA LYS A 747 -24.34 20.98 14.92
C LYS A 747 -24.01 20.75 13.45
N LEU A 748 -24.82 21.29 12.55
CA LEU A 748 -24.48 21.35 11.13
C LEU A 748 -23.66 22.61 10.88
N LEU A 749 -22.44 22.45 10.41
CA LEU A 749 -21.55 23.55 10.03
C LEU A 749 -21.39 23.56 8.50
N CYS A 750 -21.43 24.77 7.93
CA CYS A 750 -21.09 25.05 6.54
C CYS A 750 -19.58 25.29 6.41
N ALA A 751 -19.14 25.68 5.20
CA ALA A 751 -17.74 26.06 4.95
C ALA A 751 -17.26 27.13 5.94
N GLY A 752 -16.06 26.96 6.49
CA GLY A 752 -15.48 27.87 7.47
C GLY A 752 -14.53 27.20 8.46
N SER A 753 -13.99 28.01 9.36
CA SER A 753 -13.08 27.59 10.43
C SER A 753 -13.76 27.87 11.79
N TYR A 754 -13.71 26.89 12.68
CA TYR A 754 -14.46 26.89 13.93
C TYR A 754 -13.61 26.38 15.08
N ASP A 755 -13.61 27.14 16.18
CA ASP A 755 -12.96 26.79 17.42
C ASP A 755 -14.00 26.51 18.51
N PHE A 756 -13.78 25.45 19.28
CA PHE A 756 -14.63 25.11 20.43
C PHE A 756 -13.73 24.79 21.63
N GLU A 757 -14.20 25.25 22.78
CA GLU A 757 -13.71 24.84 24.10
C GLU A 757 -14.90 24.32 24.89
N ILE A 758 -14.80 23.09 25.39
CA ILE A 758 -15.88 22.47 26.17
C ILE A 758 -15.37 21.94 27.51
N GLU A 759 -16.17 22.14 28.55
CA GLU A 759 -16.00 21.42 29.79
C GLU A 759 -16.64 20.05 29.66
N THR A 760 -16.01 19.03 30.18
CA THR A 760 -16.51 17.67 30.14
C THR A 760 -16.51 17.07 31.53
N TYR A 761 -17.54 16.28 31.83
CA TYR A 761 -17.59 15.48 33.06
C TYR A 761 -16.91 14.14 32.89
N LYS A 762 -16.58 13.76 31.67
CA LYS A 762 -15.85 12.54 31.39
C LYS A 762 -14.38 12.70 31.82
N ASP A 763 -13.97 11.92 32.78
CA ASP A 763 -12.54 11.77 33.04
C ASP A 763 -11.98 10.83 31.99
N PHE A 764 -11.22 11.37 31.04
CA PHE A 764 -10.61 10.60 29.92
C PHE A 764 -9.51 9.67 30.38
N ARG A 765 -9.03 9.77 31.61
CA ARG A 765 -8.07 8.84 32.16
C ARG A 765 -8.72 7.47 32.30
N THR A 766 -8.19 6.48 31.64
CA THR A 766 -8.66 5.09 31.76
C THR A 766 -8.32 4.54 33.13
N LEU A 767 -9.27 3.90 33.79
CA LEU A 767 -8.97 3.08 34.94
C LEU A 767 -8.02 1.95 34.51
N TYR A 768 -7.04 1.66 35.36
CA TYR A 768 -6.23 0.47 35.12
C TYR A 768 -7.11 -0.79 35.24
N SER A 769 -6.67 -1.86 34.62
CA SER A 769 -7.37 -3.13 34.61
C SER A 769 -6.40 -4.30 34.78
N ALA A 770 -6.92 -5.49 34.95
CA ALA A 770 -6.11 -6.72 34.97
C ALA A 770 -5.33 -6.96 33.67
N SER A 771 -5.70 -6.33 32.57
CA SER A 771 -5.02 -6.39 31.27
C SER A 771 -4.10 -5.21 30.98
N THR A 772 -3.94 -4.29 31.93
CA THR A 772 -2.98 -3.18 31.78
C THR A 772 -1.55 -3.72 31.84
N PRO A 773 -0.69 -3.41 30.86
CA PRO A 773 0.71 -3.87 30.83
C PRO A 773 1.51 -3.42 32.08
N TYR A 774 2.45 -4.23 32.51
CA TYR A 774 3.30 -3.91 33.64
C TYR A 774 4.10 -2.64 33.43
N GLU A 775 4.53 -2.33 32.24
CA GLU A 775 5.19 -1.06 31.91
C GLU A 775 4.42 0.15 32.43
N ARG A 776 3.09 0.19 32.21
CA ARG A 776 2.23 1.26 32.69
C ARG A 776 1.99 1.20 34.19
N LEU A 777 1.80 -0.01 34.73
CA LEU A 777 1.58 -0.18 36.16
C LEU A 777 2.83 0.14 36.99
N PHE A 778 4.03 -0.19 36.46
CA PHE A 778 5.28 0.09 37.15
C PHE A 778 5.72 1.56 37.05
N SER A 779 5.27 2.28 36.02
CA SER A 779 5.54 3.71 35.87
C SER A 779 4.64 4.59 36.75
N ASP A 780 3.50 4.09 37.22
CA ASP A 780 2.62 4.81 38.14
C ASP A 780 2.87 4.35 39.58
N ASN A 781 3.41 5.25 40.42
CA ASN A 781 3.75 4.95 41.81
C ASN A 781 2.55 4.40 42.62
N ARG A 782 1.32 4.82 42.31
CA ARG A 782 0.10 4.36 43.01
C ARG A 782 -0.17 2.87 42.67
N ALA A 783 -0.06 2.50 41.38
CA ALA A 783 -0.22 1.13 40.93
C ALA A 783 0.95 0.25 41.40
N ALA A 784 2.16 0.79 41.35
CA ALA A 784 3.36 0.12 41.88
C ALA A 784 3.23 -0.28 43.35
N GLU A 785 2.70 0.60 44.21
CA GLU A 785 2.46 0.30 45.63
C GLU A 785 1.42 -0.80 45.82
N VAL A 786 0.38 -0.86 44.98
CA VAL A 786 -0.62 -1.95 45.01
C VAL A 786 0.04 -3.28 44.61
N LEU A 787 0.89 -3.30 43.60
CA LEU A 787 1.64 -4.49 43.18
C LEU A 787 2.56 -4.97 44.30
N LYS A 788 3.33 -4.09 44.91
CA LYS A 788 4.20 -4.42 46.04
C LYS A 788 3.43 -5.01 47.22
N LYS A 789 2.23 -4.48 47.49
CA LYS A 789 1.38 -4.86 48.59
C LYS A 789 0.78 -6.25 48.43
N TYR A 790 0.24 -6.56 47.23
CA TYR A 790 -0.55 -7.78 47.04
C TYR A 790 0.16 -8.87 46.24
N VAL A 791 1.01 -8.51 45.30
CA VAL A 791 1.71 -9.43 44.40
C VAL A 791 3.20 -9.04 44.26
N PRO A 792 3.94 -9.03 45.39
CA PRO A 792 5.35 -8.62 45.41
C PRO A 792 6.23 -9.45 44.47
N GLU A 793 5.87 -10.71 44.22
CA GLU A 793 6.52 -11.60 43.26
C GLU A 793 6.45 -11.06 41.81
N VAL A 794 5.38 -10.35 41.43
CA VAL A 794 5.27 -9.66 40.15
C VAL A 794 6.19 -8.45 40.12
N TRP A 795 6.15 -7.63 41.15
CA TRP A 795 6.93 -6.40 41.24
C TRP A 795 8.45 -6.64 41.28
N TYR A 796 8.91 -7.60 42.11
CA TYR A 796 10.33 -7.89 42.30
C TYR A 796 10.87 -8.95 41.34
N GLY A 797 10.02 -9.83 40.83
CA GLY A 797 10.44 -10.92 39.94
C GLY A 797 10.37 -10.60 38.44
N THR A 798 9.73 -9.51 38.05
CA THR A 798 9.66 -9.09 36.65
C THR A 798 10.89 -8.25 36.29
N ASP A 799 11.67 -8.68 35.30
CA ASP A 799 12.78 -7.89 34.78
C ASP A 799 12.22 -6.67 34.04
N LYS A 800 12.50 -5.47 34.56
CA LYS A 800 12.04 -4.19 34.01
C LYS A 800 12.78 -3.78 32.72
N ASN A 801 13.84 -4.46 32.36
CA ASN A 801 14.57 -4.26 31.11
C ASN A 801 14.15 -5.30 30.04
N ASP A 802 13.36 -6.29 30.42
CA ASP A 802 12.80 -7.29 29.51
C ASP A 802 11.48 -6.76 28.93
N MET A 803 11.48 -6.38 27.65
CA MET A 803 10.30 -5.85 26.96
C MET A 803 9.15 -6.85 26.92
N GLU A 804 9.41 -8.15 26.77
CA GLU A 804 8.36 -9.16 26.79
C GLU A 804 7.71 -9.26 28.17
N ALA A 805 8.52 -9.24 29.23
CA ALA A 805 8.02 -9.23 30.60
C ALA A 805 7.22 -7.96 30.92
N MET A 806 7.68 -6.80 30.43
CA MET A 806 7.00 -5.51 30.63
C MET A 806 5.65 -5.42 29.91
N CYS A 807 5.47 -6.15 28.83
CA CYS A 807 4.20 -6.24 28.10
C CYS A 807 3.19 -7.21 28.73
N GLN A 808 3.59 -8.04 29.68
CA GLN A 808 2.69 -8.92 30.45
C GLN A 808 1.77 -8.09 31.37
N CYS A 809 0.70 -8.72 31.84
CA CYS A 809 -0.27 -8.11 32.74
C CYS A 809 -0.64 -9.05 33.88
N LEU A 810 -1.45 -8.53 34.85
CA LEU A 810 -1.91 -9.34 35.98
C LEU A 810 -2.71 -10.58 35.58
N ASN A 811 -3.43 -10.53 34.43
CA ASN A 811 -4.14 -11.71 33.92
C ASN A 811 -3.17 -12.84 33.52
N ASP A 812 -2.04 -12.50 32.90
CA ASP A 812 -1.04 -13.48 32.49
C ASP A 812 -0.41 -14.15 33.71
N SER A 813 -0.07 -13.33 34.71
CA SER A 813 0.52 -13.83 35.97
C SER A 813 -0.46 -14.60 36.84
N LYS A 814 -1.74 -14.21 36.85
CA LYS A 814 -2.80 -14.92 37.55
C LYS A 814 -2.95 -16.35 37.01
N LEU A 815 -2.87 -16.54 35.69
CA LEU A 815 -2.90 -17.88 35.10
C LEU A 815 -1.67 -18.70 35.50
N ARG A 816 -0.47 -18.10 35.50
CA ARG A 816 0.75 -18.76 35.98
C ARG A 816 0.68 -19.11 37.47
N ALA A 817 0.11 -18.20 38.28
CA ALA A 817 -0.10 -18.43 39.72
C ALA A 817 -0.94 -19.67 40.01
N LEU A 818 -1.98 -19.94 39.21
CA LEU A 818 -2.81 -21.13 39.33
C LEU A 818 -1.99 -22.44 39.11
N LEU A 819 -0.99 -22.40 38.23
CA LEU A 819 -0.13 -23.55 37.96
C LEU A 819 0.91 -23.81 39.07
N PHE A 820 1.30 -22.77 39.82
CA PHE A 820 2.33 -22.82 40.84
C PHE A 820 1.81 -22.72 42.27
N HIS A 821 0.50 -22.92 42.46
CA HIS A 821 -0.18 -22.83 43.76
C HIS A 821 -0.07 -21.47 44.47
N THR A 822 0.20 -20.41 43.74
CA THR A 822 0.18 -19.05 44.32
C THR A 822 -1.27 -18.63 44.60
N PRO A 823 -1.58 -18.02 45.75
CA PRO A 823 -2.96 -17.62 46.05
C PRO A 823 -3.51 -16.60 45.06
N THR A 824 -4.54 -16.99 44.31
CA THR A 824 -5.20 -16.11 43.35
C THR A 824 -5.94 -14.95 43.99
N GLU A 825 -6.31 -15.10 45.28
CA GLU A 825 -6.98 -14.04 46.06
C GLU A 825 -6.16 -12.74 46.12
N ASN A 826 -4.81 -12.83 46.14
CA ASN A 826 -3.95 -11.67 46.13
C ASN A 826 -4.00 -10.93 44.76
N TYR A 827 -4.04 -11.68 43.66
CA TYR A 827 -4.23 -11.09 42.33
C TYR A 827 -5.60 -10.43 42.21
N ASP A 828 -6.67 -11.04 42.75
CA ASP A 828 -8.01 -10.48 42.78
C ASP A 828 -8.06 -9.16 43.57
N LYS A 829 -7.37 -9.07 44.71
CA LYS A 829 -7.24 -7.85 45.52
C LYS A 829 -6.42 -6.78 44.76
N ALA A 830 -5.32 -7.17 44.15
CA ALA A 830 -4.51 -6.26 43.34
C ALA A 830 -5.33 -5.69 42.19
N ILE A 831 -6.02 -6.54 41.45
CA ILE A 831 -6.88 -6.11 40.32
C ILE A 831 -7.99 -5.19 40.78
N ALA A 832 -8.67 -5.51 41.88
CA ALA A 832 -9.75 -4.70 42.43
C ALA A 832 -9.25 -3.31 42.82
N GLU A 833 -8.12 -3.19 43.53
CA GLU A 833 -7.56 -1.92 43.98
C GLU A 833 -6.96 -1.13 42.77
N ILE A 834 -6.25 -1.77 41.86
CA ILE A 834 -5.72 -1.14 40.64
C ILE A 834 -6.86 -0.61 39.74
N SER A 835 -7.97 -1.33 39.66
CA SER A 835 -9.14 -0.90 38.85
C SER A 835 -9.84 0.36 39.42
N THR A 836 -9.42 0.85 40.55
CA THR A 836 -9.86 2.16 41.07
C THR A 836 -8.90 3.31 40.74
N ILE A 837 -7.71 2.98 40.25
CA ILE A 837 -6.68 3.95 39.94
C ILE A 837 -6.86 4.42 38.48
N LYS A 838 -7.02 5.73 38.29
CA LYS A 838 -7.04 6.34 36.97
C LYS A 838 -5.62 6.50 36.48
N GLY A 839 -5.29 5.86 35.34
CA GLY A 839 -3.97 5.92 34.71
C GLY A 839 -3.57 7.33 34.32
N ILE A 840 -2.26 7.57 34.36
CA ILE A 840 -1.67 8.84 33.91
C ILE A 840 -1.59 8.84 32.40
#